data_5bc6770bbcdff26e039dcb84465fa45c
#
_entry.id   5bc6770bbcdff26e039dcb84465fa45c
#
_cell.length_a   1.000
_cell.length_b   1.000
_cell.length_c   1.000
_cell.angle_alpha   90.00
_cell.angle_beta   90.00
_cell.angle_gamma   90.00
#
_symmetry.space_group_name_H-M   'P 1'
#
loop_
_entity.id
_entity.type
_entity.pdbx_description
1 polymer ?
#
loop_
_entity_poly.entity_id
_entity_poly.type
_entity_poly.pdbx_seq_one_letter_code
_entity_poly.pdbx_strand_id
1 'polypeptide(L)'
;MNHRTSISSMAAGILLLASVTAAEAQQASADTARAATNQSAPSSDIPEIVVTAQKREQSINDVGLTVAAVSAQQLESAGITDISELPRVVSGFSASRSNDDVPVFTIRGIGFNAVQISAAPTVSAYVDEAPLPYLAMTGGTMLDLARVEVLKGPQGTLFGNNSTGGSINFIAAKPTPEFSAGFHSTYDRFGQVFFEGFVSGPVTDTFSVRVSANTTQDGAWQHTYTPGPYLKNGSADQGAERIIADWRPNDKLTVSMNLNSYYDLSDPQFSQLGLAQPSGGPGSGVVVPPYGSISTYPLPPHDNRDVDFASNPSTPYGRDDHFYQGVLHVDYDISKSLKLTSITNYAHLNMAVRFPIDGTRIDIIEGGHDGKVKTHGEELRLAGDFPDQRLHTLVGVNYSKDEIDESEDYAFNHFSVVPPGFNFNPVADITSETRAGFANADFDVAPHLTLTGGARYTEVKQTDDGCFADNGDGTARTFQGDFIAGPLRTAFGEPPTTAYATAKCLTVGPPPEFLPYEFLAHNTEDNVSWRIGLNYKPVQDLLIYGLVSRGYKAGAYPFLFALVSDQYSRVKQEEVTDYETGIKFTPSRMVSLNGAVFYYDYANKQIYGTQPLLIGPGQVLLNVPKSKAYGGEFEATVTPIDKLTLHAAATYLHTEITDPGTLKQDAFGPVDYTGKPFAYSPHWSAVFDGDYRIPVGDGLNTVVGLDGTYNSAAYGDSSTRAPYLLKAYTVLNAHIGLESHNGWTVTAWVHNLANTYYWTSVNFAGDAFERTTGIPLNFGIAVSYRH
;
A
#
# COMPACT_ATOMS: atom_id res chain seq x y z
N MET A 1 6.06 0.64 30.81
CA MET A 1 4.88 0.78 31.68
C MET A 1 4.73 2.22 32.17
N ASN A 2 4.71 3.24 31.27
CA ASN A 2 4.56 4.67 31.61
C ASN A 2 4.04 5.56 30.47
N HIS A 3 3.41 5.01 29.41
CA HIS A 3 2.85 5.83 28.31
C HIS A 3 1.31 5.87 28.23
N ARG A 4 0.61 5.24 29.18
CA ARG A 4 -0.88 5.22 29.19
C ARG A 4 -1.56 6.53 29.60
N THR A 5 -0.83 7.59 29.98
CA THR A 5 -1.41 8.83 30.52
C THR A 5 -1.51 10.00 29.54
N SER A 6 -0.95 9.92 28.32
CA SER A 6 -0.94 11.06 27.39
C SER A 6 -2.17 11.13 26.47
N ILE A 7 -2.85 10.03 26.21
CA ILE A 7 -3.98 9.96 25.25
C ILE A 7 -5.29 10.46 25.89
N SER A 8 -5.48 10.23 27.18
CA SER A 8 -6.66 10.74 27.90
C SER A 8 -6.74 12.27 28.00
N SER A 9 -5.61 12.96 27.85
CA SER A 9 -5.55 14.43 27.93
C SER A 9 -5.85 15.12 26.59
N MET A 10 -5.61 14.47 25.44
CA MET A 10 -5.91 15.04 24.12
C MET A 10 -7.38 14.86 23.72
N ALA A 11 -7.98 13.71 23.99
CA ALA A 11 -9.44 13.52 23.79
C ALA A 11 -10.26 14.49 24.63
N ALA A 12 -9.79 14.84 25.83
CA ALA A 12 -10.40 15.87 26.68
C ALA A 12 -10.20 17.29 26.12
N GLY A 13 -9.10 17.54 25.38
CA GLY A 13 -8.83 18.84 24.74
C GLY A 13 -9.77 19.13 23.57
N ILE A 14 -10.09 18.13 22.76
CA ILE A 14 -11.02 18.25 21.62
C ILE A 14 -12.45 18.44 22.12
N LEU A 15 -12.85 17.78 23.20
CA LEU A 15 -14.14 17.98 23.85
C LEU A 15 -14.29 19.37 24.54
N LEU A 16 -13.20 19.97 25.02
CA LEU A 16 -13.21 21.32 25.63
C LEU A 16 -13.26 22.43 24.56
N LEU A 17 -12.62 22.26 23.40
CA LEU A 17 -12.75 23.22 22.30
C LEU A 17 -14.17 23.21 21.70
N ALA A 18 -14.80 22.04 21.59
CA ALA A 18 -16.19 21.94 21.13
C ALA A 18 -17.19 22.59 22.08
N SER A 19 -16.90 22.66 23.40
CA SER A 19 -17.80 23.26 24.37
C SER A 19 -17.74 24.80 24.45
N VAL A 20 -16.63 25.42 24.03
CA VAL A 20 -16.49 26.90 24.05
C VAL A 20 -17.16 27.53 22.82
N THR A 21 -17.11 26.86 21.65
CA THR A 21 -17.75 27.34 20.42
C THR A 21 -19.25 27.12 20.36
N ALA A 22 -19.78 26.13 21.09
CA ALA A 22 -21.23 25.89 21.18
C ALA A 22 -22.00 26.99 21.96
N ALA A 23 -21.33 27.71 22.85
CA ALA A 23 -21.95 28.78 23.61
C ALA A 23 -22.16 30.10 22.85
N GLU A 24 -21.31 30.39 21.85
CA GLU A 24 -21.46 31.57 20.99
C GLU A 24 -22.38 31.32 19.78
N ALA A 25 -22.44 30.04 19.28
CA ALA A 25 -23.32 29.68 18.17
C ALA A 25 -24.81 29.71 18.53
N GLN A 26 -25.18 29.57 19.83
CA GLN A 26 -26.55 29.59 20.27
C GLN A 26 -27.21 30.98 20.28
N GLN A 27 -26.42 32.05 20.22
CA GLN A 27 -26.93 33.42 20.16
C GLN A 27 -27.15 33.95 18.74
N ALA A 28 -26.49 33.36 17.74
CA ALA A 28 -26.63 33.73 16.33
C ALA A 28 -27.80 33.05 15.59
N SER A 29 -28.36 31.97 16.15
CA SER A 29 -29.35 31.13 15.46
C SER A 29 -30.82 31.60 15.61
N ALA A 30 -31.09 32.67 16.33
CA ALA A 30 -32.44 33.16 16.51
C ALA A 30 -32.98 34.08 15.39
N ASP A 31 -32.11 34.65 14.54
CA ASP A 31 -32.50 35.63 13.51
C ASP A 31 -32.50 35.09 12.07
N THR A 32 -31.96 33.89 11.81
CA THR A 32 -31.84 33.32 10.46
C THR A 32 -32.85 32.21 10.12
N ALA A 33 -33.77 31.90 10.99
CA ALA A 33 -34.76 30.84 10.80
C ALA A 33 -35.84 31.10 9.73
N ARG A 34 -35.65 32.04 8.80
CA ARG A 34 -36.65 32.38 7.77
C ARG A 34 -36.20 32.26 6.31
N ALA A 35 -35.01 31.73 6.04
CA ALA A 35 -34.47 31.62 4.66
C ALA A 35 -33.95 30.23 4.26
N ALA A 36 -34.23 29.20 5.05
CA ALA A 36 -33.77 27.85 4.70
C ALA A 36 -34.95 26.92 4.33
N THR A 37 -35.58 27.18 3.17
CA THR A 37 -36.46 26.22 2.52
C THR A 37 -36.04 26.09 1.07
N ASN A 38 -35.04 25.29 0.81
CA ASN A 38 -34.80 24.53 -0.43
C ASN A 38 -33.52 23.67 -0.28
N GLN A 39 -33.49 22.78 0.68
CA GLN A 39 -32.66 21.58 0.53
C GLN A 39 -33.49 20.59 -0.28
N SER A 40 -33.15 20.48 -1.56
CA SER A 40 -33.66 19.42 -2.41
C SER A 40 -33.39 18.07 -1.73
N ALA A 41 -34.42 17.21 -1.68
CA ALA A 41 -34.23 15.81 -1.30
C ALA A 41 -33.05 15.21 -2.09
N PRO A 42 -32.25 14.29 -1.53
CA PRO A 42 -31.15 13.68 -2.26
C PRO A 42 -31.69 13.11 -3.55
N SER A 43 -31.17 13.63 -4.68
CA SER A 43 -31.56 13.19 -6.01
C SER A 43 -31.09 11.72 -6.16
N SER A 44 -31.87 10.90 -6.85
CA SER A 44 -31.52 9.52 -7.24
C SER A 44 -30.38 9.45 -8.28
N ASP A 45 -29.72 10.54 -8.50
CA ASP A 45 -28.69 10.71 -9.51
C ASP A 45 -27.34 10.19 -9.02
N ILE A 46 -26.62 9.43 -9.88
CA ILE A 46 -25.23 9.08 -9.66
C ILE A 46 -24.42 10.40 -9.61
N PRO A 47 -23.74 10.71 -8.49
CA PRO A 47 -22.98 11.97 -8.40
C PRO A 47 -21.83 11.97 -9.41
N GLU A 48 -21.59 13.11 -10.04
CA GLU A 48 -20.41 13.29 -10.88
C GLU A 48 -19.13 13.22 -10.00
N ILE A 49 -18.24 12.28 -10.33
CA ILE A 49 -16.98 12.11 -9.62
C ILE A 49 -15.91 12.97 -10.29
N VAL A 50 -15.38 13.94 -9.56
CA VAL A 50 -14.22 14.75 -9.98
C VAL A 50 -12.95 14.09 -9.48
N VAL A 51 -11.93 13.97 -10.34
CA VAL A 51 -10.64 13.38 -10.03
C VAL A 51 -9.49 14.34 -10.37
N THR A 52 -8.33 14.12 -9.74
CA THR A 52 -7.09 14.87 -9.98
C THR A 52 -6.03 14.05 -10.73
N ALA A 53 -6.47 13.01 -11.44
CA ALA A 53 -5.65 12.03 -12.13
C ALA A 53 -4.63 12.61 -13.13
N GLN A 54 -4.87 13.81 -13.65
CA GLN A 54 -3.96 14.54 -14.55
C GLN A 54 -3.36 15.80 -13.91
N LYS A 55 -3.28 15.84 -12.57
CA LYS A 55 -2.86 17.02 -11.78
C LYS A 55 -3.71 18.26 -12.05
N ARG A 56 -4.97 18.05 -12.39
CA ARG A 56 -6.04 19.05 -12.52
C ARG A 56 -7.39 18.39 -12.20
N GLU A 57 -8.32 19.15 -11.68
CA GLU A 57 -9.68 18.68 -11.41
C GLU A 57 -10.43 18.49 -12.73
N GLN A 58 -10.94 17.27 -12.95
CA GLN A 58 -11.71 16.89 -14.14
C GLN A 58 -12.76 15.86 -13.76
N SER A 59 -13.87 15.82 -14.50
CA SER A 59 -14.80 14.69 -14.42
C SER A 59 -14.07 13.39 -14.76
N ILE A 60 -14.29 12.33 -13.98
CA ILE A 60 -13.74 11.00 -14.27
C ILE A 60 -14.12 10.54 -15.68
N ASN A 61 -15.28 10.96 -16.19
CA ASN A 61 -15.77 10.66 -17.54
C ASN A 61 -15.02 11.40 -18.66
N ASP A 62 -14.20 12.38 -18.31
CA ASP A 62 -13.43 13.19 -19.26
C ASP A 62 -11.97 12.77 -19.36
N VAL A 63 -11.54 11.87 -18.46
CA VAL A 63 -10.14 11.44 -18.37
C VAL A 63 -9.94 10.18 -19.21
N GLY A 64 -9.10 10.26 -20.25
CA GLY A 64 -8.79 9.15 -21.17
C GLY A 64 -7.74 8.19 -20.61
N LEU A 65 -7.99 7.65 -19.42
CA LEU A 65 -7.25 6.56 -18.78
C LEU A 65 -8.15 5.85 -17.76
N THR A 66 -7.77 4.65 -17.34
CA THR A 66 -8.52 3.91 -16.33
C THR A 66 -8.22 4.46 -14.93
N VAL A 67 -9.25 4.99 -14.28
CA VAL A 67 -9.23 5.46 -12.88
C VAL A 67 -10.39 4.84 -12.13
N ALA A 68 -10.13 4.26 -10.96
CA ALA A 68 -11.17 3.96 -9.98
C ALA A 68 -11.12 5.05 -8.90
N ALA A 69 -12.27 5.67 -8.63
CA ALA A 69 -12.38 6.69 -7.60
C ALA A 69 -13.43 6.28 -6.59
N VAL A 70 -13.00 6.10 -5.33
CA VAL A 70 -13.84 5.67 -4.22
C VAL A 70 -14.12 6.87 -3.32
N SER A 71 -15.37 7.27 -3.21
CA SER A 71 -15.78 8.41 -2.40
C SER A 71 -15.74 8.11 -0.90
N ALA A 72 -15.69 9.17 -0.05
CA ALA A 72 -15.82 9.03 1.39
C ALA A 72 -17.07 8.22 1.80
N GLN A 73 -18.21 8.47 1.15
CA GLN A 73 -19.45 7.76 1.45
C GLN A 73 -19.35 6.26 1.12
N GLN A 74 -18.69 5.88 0.02
CA GLN A 74 -18.47 4.46 -0.32
C GLN A 74 -17.51 3.79 0.67
N LEU A 75 -16.45 4.50 1.11
CA LEU A 75 -15.55 3.99 2.15
C LEU A 75 -16.30 3.75 3.46
N GLU A 76 -17.11 4.72 3.89
CA GLU A 76 -17.91 4.65 5.14
C GLU A 76 -18.97 3.53 5.06
N SER A 77 -19.72 3.43 3.94
CA SER A 77 -20.77 2.40 3.79
C SER A 77 -20.19 0.98 3.73
N ALA A 78 -19.02 0.80 3.10
CA ALA A 78 -18.30 -0.46 3.08
C ALA A 78 -17.51 -0.75 4.38
N GLY A 79 -17.45 0.20 5.33
CA GLY A 79 -16.69 0.09 6.58
C GLY A 79 -15.19 -0.04 6.35
N ILE A 80 -14.65 0.65 5.34
CA ILE A 80 -13.23 0.62 4.98
C ILE A 80 -12.50 1.70 5.78
N THR A 81 -11.63 1.28 6.68
CA THR A 81 -10.84 2.16 7.56
C THR A 81 -9.34 1.99 7.37
N ASP A 82 -8.92 0.96 6.64
CA ASP A 82 -7.52 0.66 6.33
C ASP A 82 -7.31 0.44 4.83
N ILE A 83 -6.12 0.80 4.32
CA ILE A 83 -5.77 0.67 2.90
C ILE A 83 -5.80 -0.78 2.41
N SER A 84 -5.52 -1.75 3.27
CA SER A 84 -5.58 -3.19 2.95
C SER A 84 -6.99 -3.67 2.59
N GLU A 85 -8.02 -2.89 2.93
CA GLU A 85 -9.42 -3.18 2.62
C GLU A 85 -9.91 -2.58 1.29
N LEU A 86 -9.15 -1.65 0.66
CA LEU A 86 -9.51 -1.07 -0.64
C LEU A 86 -9.78 -2.11 -1.75
N PRO A 87 -9.13 -3.31 -1.78
CA PRO A 87 -9.48 -4.37 -2.75
C PRO A 87 -10.94 -4.83 -2.69
N ARG A 88 -11.69 -4.49 -1.64
CA ARG A 88 -13.12 -4.81 -1.51
C ARG A 88 -13.99 -3.95 -2.43
N VAL A 89 -13.49 -2.80 -2.87
CA VAL A 89 -14.23 -1.83 -3.72
C VAL A 89 -13.51 -1.48 -5.01
N VAL A 90 -12.24 -1.90 -5.19
CA VAL A 90 -11.44 -1.64 -6.39
C VAL A 90 -10.99 -2.96 -7.01
N SER A 91 -11.58 -3.36 -8.13
CA SER A 91 -11.18 -4.57 -8.85
C SER A 91 -9.79 -4.42 -9.48
N GLY A 92 -9.03 -5.53 -9.58
CA GLY A 92 -7.68 -5.53 -10.17
C GLY A 92 -6.62 -4.83 -9.32
N PHE A 93 -6.97 -4.42 -8.11
CA PHE A 93 -6.06 -3.95 -7.06
C PHE A 93 -5.96 -5.00 -5.96
N SER A 94 -4.76 -5.21 -5.43
CA SER A 94 -4.55 -5.97 -4.20
C SER A 94 -3.61 -5.24 -3.27
N ALA A 95 -3.87 -5.35 -1.98
CA ALA A 95 -3.01 -4.88 -0.91
C ALA A 95 -2.71 -6.07 0.00
N SER A 96 -1.45 -6.34 0.24
CA SER A 96 -0.94 -7.42 1.09
C SER A 96 0.24 -6.90 1.92
N ARG A 97 0.78 -7.75 2.75
CA ARG A 97 2.05 -7.49 3.45
C ARG A 97 3.07 -8.55 3.05
N SER A 98 4.35 -8.16 3.00
CA SER A 98 5.48 -9.07 2.84
C SER A 98 5.70 -9.87 4.13
N ASN A 99 6.68 -10.78 4.13
CA ASN A 99 7.04 -11.54 5.33
C ASN A 99 7.50 -10.66 6.49
N ASP A 100 8.14 -9.53 6.17
CA ASP A 100 8.66 -8.59 7.15
C ASP A 100 7.68 -7.43 7.40
N ASP A 101 6.39 -7.71 7.15
CA ASP A 101 5.25 -6.84 7.43
C ASP A 101 5.26 -5.48 6.69
N VAL A 102 6.00 -5.38 5.57
CA VAL A 102 5.99 -4.20 4.70
C VAL A 102 4.79 -4.26 3.75
N PRO A 103 4.02 -3.16 3.58
CA PRO A 103 2.90 -3.13 2.64
C PRO A 103 3.33 -3.37 1.19
N VAL A 104 2.53 -4.15 0.46
CA VAL A 104 2.73 -4.46 -0.96
C VAL A 104 1.45 -4.16 -1.73
N PHE A 105 1.52 -3.21 -2.66
CA PHE A 105 0.40 -2.87 -3.54
C PHE A 105 0.64 -3.41 -4.93
N THR A 106 -0.42 -4.01 -5.50
CA THR A 106 -0.38 -4.59 -6.83
C THR A 106 -1.58 -4.10 -7.64
N ILE A 107 -1.34 -3.56 -8.83
CA ILE A 107 -2.38 -3.17 -9.78
C ILE A 107 -2.16 -3.96 -11.06
N ARG A 108 -3.21 -4.64 -11.58
CA ARG A 108 -3.16 -5.45 -12.81
C ARG A 108 -1.98 -6.45 -12.81
N GLY A 109 -1.71 -7.09 -11.66
CA GLY A 109 -0.60 -8.04 -11.48
C GLY A 109 0.78 -7.42 -11.41
N ILE A 110 0.89 -6.11 -11.50
CA ILE A 110 2.16 -5.40 -11.34
C ILE A 110 2.31 -4.98 -9.88
N GLY A 111 3.13 -5.71 -9.17
CA GLY A 111 3.51 -5.51 -7.78
C GLY A 111 4.98 -5.88 -7.58
N PHE A 112 5.55 -5.45 -6.46
CA PHE A 112 6.89 -5.82 -6.04
C PHE A 112 6.85 -6.27 -4.59
N ASN A 113 6.96 -7.59 -4.38
CA ASN A 113 6.92 -8.19 -3.04
C ASN A 113 8.31 -8.10 -2.40
N ALA A 114 8.65 -6.91 -1.93
CA ALA A 114 9.88 -6.65 -1.19
C ALA A 114 9.65 -6.79 0.30
N VAL A 115 10.67 -7.21 1.01
CA VAL A 115 10.70 -7.25 2.48
C VAL A 115 11.30 -5.95 3.05
N GLN A 116 12.12 -5.25 2.29
CA GLN A 116 12.80 -4.01 2.70
C GLN A 116 11.91 -2.78 2.59
N ILE A 117 11.99 -1.88 3.57
CA ILE A 117 11.30 -0.58 3.53
C ILE A 117 11.91 0.35 2.49
N SER A 118 13.20 0.19 2.18
CA SER A 118 13.95 0.95 1.17
C SER A 118 13.61 0.56 -0.26
N ALA A 119 12.87 -0.53 -0.46
CA ALA A 119 12.54 -1.01 -1.79
C ALA A 119 11.54 -0.08 -2.49
N ALA A 120 11.95 0.51 -3.61
CA ALA A 120 11.06 1.33 -4.43
C ALA A 120 9.87 0.51 -4.94
N PRO A 121 8.62 1.00 -4.79
CA PRO A 121 7.42 0.26 -5.20
C PRO A 121 7.23 0.25 -6.73
N THR A 122 6.23 -0.50 -7.19
CA THR A 122 5.70 -0.42 -8.56
C THR A 122 4.39 0.34 -8.63
N VAL A 123 3.75 0.55 -7.48
CA VAL A 123 2.54 1.37 -7.30
C VAL A 123 2.88 2.49 -6.33
N SER A 124 2.92 3.71 -6.82
CA SER A 124 3.26 4.89 -6.01
C SER A 124 2.05 5.39 -5.21
N ALA A 125 2.30 5.96 -4.04
CA ALA A 125 1.28 6.50 -3.14
C ALA A 125 1.48 8.01 -2.92
N TYR A 126 0.37 8.75 -2.79
CA TYR A 126 0.34 10.20 -2.61
C TYR A 126 -0.75 10.60 -1.62
N VAL A 127 -0.51 11.67 -0.86
CA VAL A 127 -1.54 12.39 -0.08
C VAL A 127 -1.65 13.80 -0.64
N ASP A 128 -2.81 14.19 -1.17
CA ASP A 128 -3.02 15.49 -1.84
C ASP A 128 -1.90 15.81 -2.86
N GLU A 129 -1.55 14.83 -3.70
CA GLU A 129 -0.47 14.89 -4.71
C GLU A 129 0.97 14.94 -4.16
N ALA A 130 1.17 15.01 -2.85
CA ALA A 130 2.49 14.90 -2.22
C ALA A 130 2.91 13.43 -2.12
N PRO A 131 4.10 13.04 -2.60
CA PRO A 131 4.51 11.65 -2.66
C PRO A 131 4.79 11.06 -1.27
N LEU A 132 4.42 9.78 -1.12
CA LEU A 132 4.91 8.85 -0.11
C LEU A 132 5.80 7.82 -0.82
N PRO A 133 7.12 8.05 -0.93
CA PRO A 133 7.98 7.27 -1.84
C PRO A 133 8.12 5.80 -1.46
N TYR A 134 7.87 5.44 -0.20
CA TYR A 134 7.94 4.07 0.32
C TYR A 134 6.63 3.66 0.95
N LEU A 135 6.16 2.43 0.67
CA LEU A 135 4.83 1.99 1.08
C LEU A 135 4.67 1.86 2.60
N ALA A 136 5.75 1.67 3.35
CA ALA A 136 5.73 1.71 4.81
C ALA A 136 5.22 3.07 5.37
N MET A 137 5.30 4.16 4.58
CA MET A 137 4.80 5.49 4.95
C MET A 137 3.27 5.67 4.75
N THR A 138 2.56 4.64 4.28
CA THR A 138 1.12 4.75 3.96
C THR A 138 0.19 4.52 5.15
N GLY A 139 0.73 4.27 6.34
CA GLY A 139 -0.06 4.23 7.57
C GLY A 139 -0.81 5.55 7.80
N GLY A 140 -2.04 5.47 8.31
CA GLY A 140 -2.87 6.64 8.62
C GLY A 140 -3.39 7.43 7.41
N THR A 141 -3.12 7.00 6.17
CA THR A 141 -3.58 7.70 4.95
C THR A 141 -5.10 7.73 4.81
N MET A 142 -5.80 6.75 5.39
CA MET A 142 -7.26 6.62 5.29
C MET A 142 -8.06 7.58 6.18
N LEU A 143 -7.39 8.41 7.00
CA LEU A 143 -8.06 9.38 7.88
C LEU A 143 -8.77 10.48 7.08
N ASP A 144 -10.06 10.66 7.32
CA ASP A 144 -10.89 11.83 6.90
C ASP A 144 -10.67 12.22 5.43
N LEU A 145 -10.96 11.30 4.54
CA LEU A 145 -10.77 11.47 3.11
C LEU A 145 -12.02 12.05 2.43
N ALA A 146 -11.82 12.84 1.39
CA ALA A 146 -12.86 13.15 0.41
C ALA A 146 -13.06 11.97 -0.58
N ARG A 147 -11.95 11.33 -1.00
CA ARG A 147 -11.93 10.16 -1.89
C ARG A 147 -10.55 9.54 -1.96
N VAL A 148 -10.49 8.32 -2.51
CA VAL A 148 -9.25 7.66 -2.96
C VAL A 148 -9.31 7.50 -4.47
N GLU A 149 -8.26 7.90 -5.17
CA GLU A 149 -8.09 7.74 -6.61
C GLU A 149 -7.05 6.66 -6.90
N VAL A 150 -7.43 5.59 -7.60
CA VAL A 150 -6.52 4.52 -8.04
C VAL A 150 -6.36 4.61 -9.56
N LEU A 151 -5.21 5.11 -10.00
CA LEU A 151 -4.86 5.25 -11.40
C LEU A 151 -4.16 3.97 -11.85
N LYS A 152 -4.73 3.27 -12.81
CA LYS A 152 -4.22 1.99 -13.28
C LYS A 152 -3.34 2.16 -14.52
N GLY A 153 -2.26 1.39 -14.59
CA GLY A 153 -1.24 1.50 -15.64
C GLY A 153 -0.16 2.54 -15.37
N PRO A 154 0.89 2.60 -16.20
CA PRO A 154 2.06 3.44 -15.96
C PRO A 154 1.74 4.92 -15.83
N GLN A 155 2.11 5.54 -14.72
CA GLN A 155 1.87 6.96 -14.42
C GLN A 155 3.16 7.80 -14.44
N GLY A 156 4.23 7.30 -15.05
CA GLY A 156 5.56 7.90 -15.02
C GLY A 156 5.62 9.36 -15.49
N THR A 157 4.76 9.77 -16.43
CA THR A 157 4.78 11.12 -17.02
C THR A 157 4.45 12.21 -16.01
N LEU A 158 3.43 12.03 -15.18
CA LEU A 158 2.96 13.06 -14.23
C LEU A 158 3.34 12.75 -12.78
N PHE A 159 3.37 11.48 -12.42
CA PHE A 159 3.64 11.04 -11.05
C PHE A 159 5.09 10.58 -10.84
N GLY A 160 5.85 10.33 -11.92
CA GLY A 160 7.27 10.02 -11.86
C GLY A 160 7.59 8.53 -11.80
N ASN A 161 8.84 8.21 -11.45
CA ASN A 161 9.30 6.83 -11.34
C ASN A 161 8.53 6.04 -10.28
N ASN A 162 8.71 4.71 -10.30
CA ASN A 162 8.13 3.78 -9.32
C ASN A 162 6.60 3.70 -9.39
N SER A 163 6.01 4.01 -10.56
CA SER A 163 4.59 3.96 -10.87
C SER A 163 4.28 3.11 -12.11
N THR A 164 5.02 2.01 -12.29
CA THR A 164 4.85 1.09 -13.44
C THR A 164 3.52 0.35 -13.42
N GLY A 165 3.00 0.01 -12.24
CA GLY A 165 1.67 -0.59 -12.06
C GLY A 165 0.55 0.45 -11.97
N GLY A 166 0.86 1.63 -11.47
CA GLY A 166 -0.11 2.68 -11.25
C GLY A 166 0.22 3.61 -10.10
N SER A 167 -0.77 4.39 -9.67
CA SER A 167 -0.64 5.31 -8.54
C SER A 167 -1.91 5.33 -7.70
N ILE A 168 -1.78 5.55 -6.41
CA ILE A 168 -2.89 5.77 -5.47
C ILE A 168 -2.75 7.18 -4.91
N ASN A 169 -3.81 7.99 -5.00
CA ASN A 169 -3.83 9.34 -4.43
C ASN A 169 -4.96 9.44 -3.40
N PHE A 170 -4.58 9.67 -2.15
CA PHE A 170 -5.49 9.90 -1.02
C PHE A 170 -5.81 11.38 -0.95
N ILE A 171 -7.04 11.75 -1.28
CA ILE A 171 -7.49 13.14 -1.27
C ILE A 171 -8.17 13.42 0.06
N ALA A 172 -7.54 14.23 0.88
CA ALA A 172 -8.07 14.64 2.18
C ALA A 172 -9.30 15.56 2.05
N ALA A 173 -10.22 15.45 3.00
CA ALA A 173 -11.34 16.38 3.10
C ALA A 173 -10.84 17.78 3.47
N LYS A 174 -11.23 18.79 2.68
CA LYS A 174 -10.75 20.17 2.84
C LYS A 174 -11.55 20.93 3.93
N PRO A 175 -10.99 22.04 4.48
CA PRO A 175 -11.72 22.94 5.36
C PRO A 175 -13.00 23.45 4.71
N THR A 176 -14.10 23.49 5.49
CA THR A 176 -15.42 23.89 5.03
C THR A 176 -15.65 25.40 5.16
N PRO A 177 -16.48 26.02 4.30
CA PRO A 177 -16.79 27.45 4.40
C PRO A 177 -17.73 27.78 5.55
N GLU A 178 -18.42 26.78 6.11
CA GLU A 178 -19.28 26.88 7.27
C GLU A 178 -18.82 25.88 8.33
N PHE A 179 -19.23 26.05 9.58
CA PHE A 179 -18.93 25.10 10.63
C PHE A 179 -19.51 23.72 10.29
N SER A 180 -18.68 22.70 10.39
CA SER A 180 -19.07 21.31 10.22
C SER A 180 -18.28 20.43 11.19
N ALA A 181 -18.93 19.44 11.76
CA ALA A 181 -18.31 18.49 12.65
C ALA A 181 -18.96 17.12 12.48
N GLY A 182 -18.20 16.07 12.72
CA GLY A 182 -18.74 14.72 12.63
C GLY A 182 -17.85 13.71 13.32
N PHE A 183 -18.44 12.55 13.57
CA PHE A 183 -17.68 11.39 14.03
C PHE A 183 -18.28 10.10 13.50
N HIS A 184 -17.44 9.07 13.47
CA HIS A 184 -17.78 7.68 13.19
C HIS A 184 -17.10 6.77 14.22
N SER A 185 -17.84 5.80 14.78
CA SER A 185 -17.28 4.86 15.75
C SER A 185 -17.83 3.47 15.51
N THR A 186 -16.99 2.44 15.61
CA THR A 186 -17.40 1.04 15.51
C THR A 186 -16.96 0.24 16.72
N TYR A 187 -17.75 -0.78 17.04
CA TYR A 187 -17.40 -1.81 18.01
C TYR A 187 -17.75 -3.18 17.44
N ASP A 188 -16.81 -4.11 17.50
CA ASP A 188 -16.95 -5.42 16.88
C ASP A 188 -16.91 -6.59 17.87
N ARG A 189 -17.14 -7.81 17.34
CA ARG A 189 -17.19 -9.05 18.14
C ARG A 189 -15.86 -9.42 18.80
N PHE A 190 -14.73 -8.91 18.29
CA PHE A 190 -13.42 -9.14 18.89
C PHE A 190 -13.09 -8.13 19.98
N GLY A 191 -13.97 -7.16 20.21
CA GLY A 191 -13.76 -6.07 21.15
C GLY A 191 -12.96 -4.91 20.58
N GLN A 192 -12.72 -4.89 19.26
CA GLN A 192 -12.06 -3.77 18.62
C GLN A 192 -12.96 -2.54 18.64
N VAL A 193 -12.36 -1.41 18.99
CA VAL A 193 -12.99 -0.09 18.93
C VAL A 193 -12.27 0.74 17.89
N PHE A 194 -13.02 1.25 16.92
CA PHE A 194 -12.56 2.31 16.02
C PHE A 194 -13.33 3.60 16.33
N PHE A 195 -12.63 4.72 16.32
CA PHE A 195 -13.22 6.05 16.41
C PHE A 195 -12.50 6.98 15.41
N GLU A 196 -13.27 7.73 14.64
CA GLU A 196 -12.79 8.83 13.81
C GLU A 196 -13.69 10.05 14.03
N GLY A 197 -13.10 11.25 14.05
CA GLY A 197 -13.86 12.48 14.17
C GLY A 197 -13.15 13.66 13.51
N PHE A 198 -13.94 14.66 13.13
CA PHE A 198 -13.43 15.91 12.60
C PHE A 198 -14.24 17.12 13.08
N VAL A 199 -13.54 18.28 13.05
CA VAL A 199 -14.15 19.61 13.20
C VAL A 199 -13.56 20.50 12.11
N SER A 200 -14.40 21.28 11.44
CA SER A 200 -14.02 22.11 10.31
C SER A 200 -14.81 23.43 10.27
N GLY A 201 -14.21 24.49 9.78
CA GLY A 201 -14.91 25.75 9.58
C GLY A 201 -13.99 26.94 9.38
N PRO A 202 -14.57 28.12 9.10
CA PRO A 202 -13.82 29.35 8.96
C PRO A 202 -13.39 29.89 10.35
N VAL A 203 -12.13 30.34 10.44
CA VAL A 203 -11.59 31.09 11.57
C VAL A 203 -11.74 32.59 11.30
N THR A 204 -11.59 32.97 10.02
CA THR A 204 -11.85 34.31 9.48
C THR A 204 -12.44 34.17 8.08
N ASP A 205 -12.85 35.27 7.44
CA ASP A 205 -13.36 35.26 6.06
C ASP A 205 -12.35 34.71 5.03
N THR A 206 -11.06 34.70 5.36
CA THR A 206 -9.98 34.26 4.45
C THR A 206 -9.22 33.05 4.95
N PHE A 207 -9.49 32.57 6.15
CA PHE A 207 -8.76 31.47 6.77
C PHE A 207 -9.71 30.45 7.37
N SER A 208 -9.60 29.20 6.94
CA SER A 208 -10.39 28.07 7.45
C SER A 208 -9.47 26.91 7.85
N VAL A 209 -9.94 26.12 8.81
CA VAL A 209 -9.18 25.00 9.38
C VAL A 209 -10.08 23.77 9.47
N ARG A 210 -9.46 22.59 9.23
CA ARG A 210 -10.04 21.28 9.53
C ARG A 210 -9.07 20.48 10.38
N VAL A 211 -9.57 19.91 11.45
CA VAL A 211 -8.83 19.00 12.34
C VAL A 211 -9.56 17.69 12.39
N SER A 212 -8.84 16.60 12.17
CA SER A 212 -9.37 15.25 12.22
C SER A 212 -8.42 14.31 12.96
N ALA A 213 -8.99 13.29 13.60
CA ALA A 213 -8.23 12.24 14.26
C ALA A 213 -9.00 10.92 14.23
N ASN A 214 -8.26 9.82 14.23
CA ASN A 214 -8.82 8.49 14.45
C ASN A 214 -7.98 7.68 15.44
N THR A 215 -8.58 6.60 15.94
CA THR A 215 -7.88 5.56 16.71
C THR A 215 -8.56 4.23 16.52
N THR A 216 -7.77 3.15 16.53
CA THR A 216 -8.22 1.76 16.56
C THR A 216 -7.55 1.05 17.71
N GLN A 217 -8.31 0.38 18.56
CA GLN A 217 -7.81 -0.29 19.76
C GLN A 217 -8.41 -1.67 19.94
N ASP A 218 -7.64 -2.59 20.55
CA ASP A 218 -8.01 -3.97 20.89
C ASP A 218 -8.33 -4.85 19.67
N GLY A 219 -9.11 -5.91 19.82
CA GLY A 219 -9.58 -6.74 18.71
C GLY A 219 -8.72 -7.97 18.40
N ALA A 220 -7.93 -8.48 19.36
CA ALA A 220 -7.13 -9.69 19.17
C ALA A 220 -8.00 -10.88 18.74
N TRP A 221 -7.71 -11.47 17.58
CA TRP A 221 -8.54 -12.50 16.95
C TRP A 221 -7.78 -13.79 16.62
N GLN A 222 -6.44 -13.80 16.64
CA GLN A 222 -5.61 -14.99 16.50
C GLN A 222 -5.30 -15.60 17.86
N HIS A 223 -5.28 -16.93 17.96
CA HIS A 223 -5.01 -17.66 19.21
C HIS A 223 -4.08 -18.84 18.95
N THR A 224 -3.30 -19.22 19.97
CA THR A 224 -2.48 -20.43 19.88
C THR A 224 -3.33 -21.70 19.98
N TYR A 225 -2.99 -22.74 19.19
CA TYR A 225 -3.78 -23.98 19.07
C TYR A 225 -3.09 -25.22 19.64
N THR A 226 -1.77 -25.24 19.82
CA THR A 226 -1.08 -26.37 20.44
C THR A 226 -1.08 -26.27 21.98
N PRO A 227 -0.88 -27.40 22.70
CA PRO A 227 -0.79 -27.39 24.15
C PRO A 227 0.31 -26.43 24.66
N GLY A 228 -0.04 -25.64 25.66
CA GLY A 228 0.85 -24.63 26.23
C GLY A 228 0.09 -23.39 26.72
N PRO A 229 0.76 -22.29 27.03
CA PRO A 229 0.09 -21.03 27.35
C PRO A 229 -0.85 -20.61 26.23
N TYR A 230 -2.09 -20.21 26.59
CA TYR A 230 -3.03 -19.62 25.66
C TYR A 230 -2.62 -18.16 25.42
N LEU A 231 -2.12 -17.89 24.21
CA LEU A 231 -1.69 -16.55 23.80
C LEU A 231 -2.64 -16.01 22.76
N LYS A 232 -2.79 -14.69 22.73
CA LYS A 232 -3.59 -13.95 21.76
C LYS A 232 -2.68 -13.05 20.95
N ASN A 233 -3.09 -12.75 19.70
CA ASN A 233 -2.41 -11.86 18.78
C ASN A 233 -3.41 -11.15 17.87
N GLY A 234 -2.97 -10.07 17.22
CA GLY A 234 -3.75 -9.28 16.29
C GLY A 234 -4.55 -8.17 16.97
N SER A 235 -4.09 -7.71 18.15
CA SER A 235 -4.63 -6.51 18.79
C SER A 235 -4.16 -5.26 18.07
N ALA A 236 -5.06 -4.33 17.80
CA ALA A 236 -4.75 -3.02 17.25
C ALA A 236 -4.48 -2.00 18.36
N ASP A 237 -3.50 -1.13 18.17
CA ASP A 237 -3.25 0.09 18.93
C ASP A 237 -2.64 1.12 17.99
N GLN A 238 -3.46 1.79 17.21
CA GLN A 238 -3.02 2.76 16.20
C GLN A 238 -3.88 3.99 16.20
N GLY A 239 -3.33 5.10 15.69
CA GLY A 239 -4.06 6.33 15.54
C GLY A 239 -3.39 7.29 14.58
N ALA A 240 -4.20 8.14 13.98
CA ALA A 240 -3.74 9.18 13.07
C ALA A 240 -4.39 10.53 13.41
N GLU A 241 -3.68 11.60 13.09
CA GLU A 241 -4.12 12.97 13.24
C GLU A 241 -3.82 13.76 11.96
N ARG A 242 -4.72 14.68 11.59
CA ARG A 242 -4.54 15.58 10.46
C ARG A 242 -5.04 16.98 10.79
N ILE A 243 -4.26 17.98 10.39
CA ILE A 243 -4.64 19.38 10.44
C ILE A 243 -4.46 19.97 9.05
N ILE A 244 -5.54 20.49 8.47
CA ILE A 244 -5.47 21.24 7.22
C ILE A 244 -5.87 22.70 7.51
N ALA A 245 -5.06 23.64 7.06
CA ALA A 245 -5.29 25.06 7.18
C ALA A 245 -5.22 25.71 5.79
N ASP A 246 -6.32 26.29 5.34
CA ASP A 246 -6.44 27.00 4.07
C ASP A 246 -6.50 28.51 4.30
N TRP A 247 -5.59 29.22 3.65
CA TRP A 247 -5.55 30.67 3.65
C TRP A 247 -5.72 31.23 2.24
N ARG A 248 -6.75 32.07 2.05
CA ARG A 248 -7.13 32.71 0.79
C ARG A 248 -7.20 34.22 0.96
N PRO A 249 -6.03 34.89 1.03
CA PRO A 249 -6.00 36.34 1.29
C PRO A 249 -6.66 37.20 0.19
N ASN A 250 -6.77 36.64 -1.01
CA ASN A 250 -7.43 37.25 -2.17
C ASN A 250 -7.80 36.18 -3.20
N ASP A 251 -8.48 36.55 -4.27
CA ASP A 251 -8.98 35.66 -5.32
C ASP A 251 -7.89 34.97 -6.16
N LYS A 252 -6.60 35.33 -5.99
CA LYS A 252 -5.50 34.78 -6.77
C LYS A 252 -4.59 33.85 -6.02
N LEU A 253 -4.59 33.89 -4.70
CA LEU A 253 -3.65 33.14 -3.89
C LEU A 253 -4.40 32.19 -2.94
N THR A 254 -4.08 30.92 -3.02
CA THR A 254 -4.50 29.90 -2.03
C THR A 254 -3.24 29.26 -1.45
N VAL A 255 -3.14 29.24 -0.15
CA VAL A 255 -2.09 28.53 0.60
C VAL A 255 -2.77 27.49 1.48
N SER A 256 -2.43 26.23 1.28
CA SER A 256 -2.93 25.08 2.07
C SER A 256 -1.77 24.40 2.77
N MET A 257 -1.86 24.26 4.08
CA MET A 257 -0.92 23.49 4.90
C MET A 257 -1.63 22.23 5.39
N ASN A 258 -1.07 21.06 5.08
CA ASN A 258 -1.58 19.76 5.53
C ASN A 258 -0.51 19.09 6.40
N LEU A 259 -0.83 18.91 7.69
CA LEU A 259 0.03 18.24 8.67
C LEU A 259 -0.61 16.91 9.04
N ASN A 260 0.15 15.82 8.92
CA ASN A 260 -0.28 14.47 9.23
C ASN A 260 0.64 13.85 10.28
N SER A 261 0.07 13.09 11.21
CA SER A 261 0.81 12.18 12.09
C SER A 261 0.10 10.83 12.15
N TYR A 262 0.88 9.79 12.44
CA TYR A 262 0.39 8.44 12.60
C TYR A 262 1.29 7.66 13.56
N TYR A 263 0.69 6.81 14.39
CA TYR A 263 1.41 5.81 15.17
C TYR A 263 0.75 4.43 15.04
N ASP A 264 1.54 3.37 15.12
CA ASP A 264 1.06 1.99 15.15
C ASP A 264 1.88 1.17 16.16
N LEU A 265 1.23 0.78 17.26
CA LEU A 265 1.76 -0.06 18.34
C LEU A 265 1.05 -1.43 18.36
N SER A 266 0.45 -1.82 17.25
CA SER A 266 -0.35 -3.04 17.12
C SER A 266 0.51 -4.30 17.11
N ASP A 267 -0.15 -5.43 17.39
CA ASP A 267 0.43 -6.73 17.08
C ASP A 267 0.49 -6.90 15.56
N PRO A 268 1.61 -7.32 14.96
CA PRO A 268 1.63 -7.75 13.57
C PRO A 268 0.77 -9.00 13.40
N GLN A 269 0.18 -9.18 12.21
CA GLN A 269 -0.53 -10.41 11.90
C GLN A 269 0.45 -11.56 11.72
N PHE A 270 0.33 -12.63 12.54
CA PHE A 270 1.21 -13.79 12.45
C PHE A 270 0.74 -14.78 11.39
N SER A 271 1.72 -15.42 10.76
CA SER A 271 1.52 -16.48 9.78
C SER A 271 1.21 -17.81 10.44
N GLN A 272 0.47 -18.66 9.74
CA GLN A 272 0.23 -20.05 10.11
C GLN A 272 1.26 -20.96 9.44
N LEU A 273 1.68 -22.04 10.11
CA LEU A 273 2.38 -23.13 9.45
C LEU A 273 1.46 -23.78 8.40
N GLY A 274 1.82 -23.65 7.12
CA GLY A 274 1.11 -24.25 6.00
C GLY A 274 1.60 -25.65 5.64
N LEU A 275 2.92 -25.84 5.68
CA LEU A 275 3.61 -27.10 5.38
C LEU A 275 5.00 -27.06 5.99
N ALA A 276 5.38 -28.09 6.74
CA ALA A 276 6.75 -28.30 7.18
C ALA A 276 7.60 -28.87 6.04
N GLN A 277 8.71 -28.21 5.73
CA GLN A 277 9.68 -28.68 4.73
C GLN A 277 11.10 -28.32 5.16
N PRO A 278 11.72 -29.16 6.04
CA PRO A 278 13.05 -28.87 6.55
C PRO A 278 14.08 -28.73 5.42
N SER A 279 14.82 -27.64 5.41
CA SER A 279 15.87 -27.34 4.42
C SER A 279 17.03 -28.35 4.45
N GLY A 280 17.28 -28.99 5.59
CA GLY A 280 18.24 -30.09 5.73
C GLY A 280 17.76 -31.43 5.17
N GLY A 281 16.54 -31.50 4.62
CA GLY A 281 15.93 -32.71 4.07
C GLY A 281 14.96 -33.43 5.02
N PRO A 282 14.24 -34.45 4.54
CA PRO A 282 13.27 -35.18 5.33
C PRO A 282 13.87 -35.78 6.62
N GLY A 283 13.24 -35.46 7.76
CA GLY A 283 13.70 -35.92 9.08
C GLY A 283 14.82 -35.10 9.71
N SER A 284 15.35 -34.10 9.03
CA SER A 284 16.16 -33.07 9.66
C SER A 284 15.25 -32.11 10.48
N GLY A 285 15.84 -31.33 11.31
CA GLY A 285 15.17 -30.41 12.22
C GLY A 285 15.46 -30.73 13.67
N VAL A 286 15.65 -29.70 14.45
CA VAL A 286 15.96 -29.79 15.88
C VAL A 286 14.71 -30.27 16.62
N VAL A 287 14.88 -31.19 17.59
CA VAL A 287 13.79 -31.63 18.48
C VAL A 287 13.73 -30.72 19.70
N VAL A 288 12.62 -30.00 19.84
CA VAL A 288 12.39 -29.05 20.93
C VAL A 288 11.27 -29.52 21.84
N PRO A 289 11.56 -30.12 23.00
CA PRO A 289 10.52 -30.56 23.94
C PRO A 289 9.74 -29.36 24.51
N PRO A 290 8.40 -29.46 24.69
CA PRO A 290 7.55 -30.62 24.42
C PRO A 290 7.02 -30.69 22.97
N TYR A 291 7.40 -29.80 22.06
CA TYR A 291 6.76 -29.57 20.77
C TYR A 291 7.23 -30.55 19.66
N GLY A 292 8.33 -31.26 19.87
CA GLY A 292 8.91 -32.15 18.86
C GLY A 292 9.79 -31.39 17.86
N SER A 293 9.83 -31.85 16.61
CA SER A 293 10.54 -31.19 15.52
C SER A 293 9.55 -30.56 14.53
N ILE A 294 10.01 -29.68 13.65
CA ILE A 294 9.15 -29.09 12.60
C ILE A 294 8.46 -30.16 11.75
N SER A 295 9.15 -31.28 11.44
CA SER A 295 8.58 -32.41 10.67
C SER A 295 7.40 -33.12 11.35
N THR A 296 7.26 -32.96 12.65
CA THR A 296 6.20 -33.61 13.46
C THR A 296 5.25 -32.58 14.06
N TYR A 297 5.46 -31.33 13.81
CA TYR A 297 4.61 -30.24 14.33
C TYR A 297 3.20 -30.35 13.76
N PRO A 298 2.15 -30.20 14.58
CA PRO A 298 0.78 -30.25 14.08
C PRO A 298 0.44 -29.04 13.26
N LEU A 299 -0.22 -29.24 12.11
CA LEU A 299 -0.77 -28.15 11.33
C LEU A 299 -1.98 -27.52 12.05
N PRO A 300 -2.29 -26.23 11.79
CA PRO A 300 -3.50 -25.60 12.29
C PRO A 300 -4.74 -26.44 11.93
N PRO A 301 -5.76 -26.52 12.80
CA PRO A 301 -7.03 -27.16 12.48
C PRO A 301 -7.61 -26.60 11.17
N HIS A 302 -8.27 -27.45 10.39
CA HIS A 302 -8.84 -27.06 9.10
C HIS A 302 -9.82 -25.89 9.28
N ASP A 303 -9.69 -24.87 8.39
CA ASP A 303 -10.48 -23.65 8.39
C ASP A 303 -10.36 -22.78 9.68
N ASN A 304 -9.36 -23.05 10.50
CA ASN A 304 -9.05 -22.26 11.67
C ASN A 304 -8.00 -21.16 11.34
N ARG A 305 -8.14 -19.97 11.92
CA ARG A 305 -7.21 -18.83 11.78
C ARG A 305 -6.24 -18.74 12.96
N ASP A 306 -6.29 -19.70 13.87
CA ASP A 306 -5.37 -19.76 15.00
C ASP A 306 -3.93 -19.95 14.52
N VAL A 307 -2.99 -19.39 15.26
CA VAL A 307 -1.56 -19.39 14.95
C VAL A 307 -0.78 -19.84 16.17
N ASP A 308 0.30 -20.57 15.96
CA ASP A 308 1.24 -20.80 17.04
C ASP A 308 2.45 -19.89 16.87
N PHE A 309 3.01 -19.49 17.99
CA PHE A 309 4.23 -18.71 18.06
C PHE A 309 4.94 -18.95 19.39
N ALA A 310 6.24 -18.80 19.39
CA ALA A 310 7.04 -18.83 20.60
C ALA A 310 6.74 -17.56 21.43
N SER A 311 6.93 -17.65 22.72
CA SER A 311 6.88 -16.46 23.59
C SER A 311 8.31 -16.12 24.00
N ASN A 312 8.82 -15.01 23.52
CA ASN A 312 10.14 -14.50 23.90
C ASN A 312 9.98 -13.25 24.78
N PRO A 313 10.08 -13.39 26.13
CA PRO A 313 9.93 -12.25 27.02
C PRO A 313 11.03 -11.19 26.87
N SER A 314 12.18 -11.55 26.26
CA SER A 314 13.31 -10.65 26.06
C SER A 314 13.14 -9.74 24.84
N THR A 315 12.42 -10.25 23.84
CA THR A 315 12.08 -9.54 22.59
C THR A 315 10.59 -9.73 22.30
N PRO A 316 9.70 -8.99 22.99
CA PRO A 316 8.28 -9.12 22.77
C PRO A 316 7.96 -8.74 21.32
N TYR A 317 7.12 -9.54 20.67
CA TYR A 317 6.58 -9.22 19.35
C TYR A 317 5.69 -7.99 19.45
N GLY A 318 5.65 -7.22 18.39
CA GLY A 318 4.86 -6.00 18.31
C GLY A 318 5.44 -5.03 17.29
N ARG A 319 4.78 -3.92 17.16
CA ARG A 319 5.13 -2.82 16.27
C ARG A 319 5.34 -1.54 17.11
N ASP A 320 6.18 -0.65 16.61
CA ASP A 320 6.43 0.69 17.18
C ASP A 320 6.76 1.64 16.01
N ASP A 321 5.71 2.02 15.27
CA ASP A 321 5.83 2.88 14.11
C ASP A 321 5.34 4.29 14.42
N HIS A 322 6.10 5.29 13.99
CA HIS A 322 5.74 6.70 14.09
C HIS A 322 6.01 7.43 12.78
N PHE A 323 5.02 8.11 12.26
CA PHE A 323 5.09 8.86 11.02
C PHE A 323 4.63 10.30 11.19
N TYR A 324 5.32 11.21 10.52
CA TYR A 324 4.97 12.63 10.45
C TYR A 324 5.15 13.13 9.02
N GLN A 325 4.21 13.94 8.55
CA GLN A 325 4.31 14.59 7.24
C GLN A 325 3.79 16.02 7.33
N GLY A 326 4.48 16.94 6.65
CA GLY A 326 4.02 18.30 6.39
C GLY A 326 4.03 18.58 4.89
N VAL A 327 2.89 19.03 4.35
CA VAL A 327 2.74 19.42 2.95
C VAL A 327 2.29 20.87 2.89
N LEU A 328 3.05 21.71 2.22
CA LEU A 328 2.67 23.08 1.89
C LEU A 328 2.32 23.15 0.41
N HIS A 329 1.08 23.50 0.10
CA HIS A 329 0.57 23.66 -1.25
C HIS A 329 0.23 25.13 -1.47
N VAL A 330 0.82 25.75 -2.49
CA VAL A 330 0.61 27.15 -2.84
C VAL A 330 0.16 27.25 -4.28
N ASP A 331 -1.06 27.73 -4.48
CA ASP A 331 -1.63 28.03 -5.78
C ASP A 331 -1.68 29.55 -6.01
N TYR A 332 -1.16 30.00 -7.14
CA TYR A 332 -1.20 31.39 -7.55
C TYR A 332 -1.73 31.56 -8.98
N ASP A 333 -2.89 32.17 -9.11
CA ASP A 333 -3.48 32.53 -10.39
C ASP A 333 -2.79 33.79 -10.98
N ILE A 334 -1.77 33.56 -11.82
CA ILE A 334 -1.04 34.65 -12.52
C ILE A 334 -2.02 35.41 -13.40
N SER A 335 -2.87 34.70 -14.11
CA SER A 335 -3.95 35.24 -14.94
C SER A 335 -5.13 34.26 -14.97
N LYS A 336 -6.21 34.58 -15.70
CA LYS A 336 -7.34 33.65 -15.91
C LYS A 336 -6.95 32.36 -16.64
N SER A 337 -5.83 32.39 -17.38
CA SER A 337 -5.36 31.25 -18.19
C SER A 337 -4.07 30.63 -17.68
N LEU A 338 -3.46 31.15 -16.61
CA LEU A 338 -2.18 30.66 -16.10
C LEU A 338 -2.21 30.54 -14.57
N LYS A 339 -1.95 29.32 -14.08
CA LYS A 339 -1.86 28.99 -12.66
C LYS A 339 -0.49 28.42 -12.33
N LEU A 340 0.17 28.97 -11.35
CA LEU A 340 1.41 28.43 -10.77
C LEU A 340 1.07 27.68 -9.50
N THR A 341 1.56 26.45 -9.39
CA THR A 341 1.42 25.60 -8.20
C THR A 341 2.81 25.20 -7.68
N SER A 342 3.02 25.33 -6.38
CA SER A 342 4.19 24.82 -5.66
C SER A 342 3.74 23.86 -4.58
N ILE A 343 4.39 22.69 -4.51
CA ILE A 343 4.14 21.66 -3.48
C ILE A 343 5.48 21.36 -2.81
N THR A 344 5.57 21.68 -1.51
CA THR A 344 6.69 21.31 -0.64
C THR A 344 6.24 20.18 0.26
N ASN A 345 6.99 19.09 0.31
CA ASN A 345 6.71 17.93 1.14
C ASN A 345 7.91 17.58 2.02
N TYR A 346 7.66 17.35 3.29
CA TYR A 346 8.61 16.72 4.21
C TYR A 346 7.90 15.60 4.95
N ALA A 347 8.51 14.41 4.98
CA ALA A 347 7.96 13.31 5.78
C ALA A 347 9.08 12.53 6.49
N HIS A 348 8.75 11.94 7.62
CA HIS A 348 9.63 11.13 8.44
C HIS A 348 8.88 9.94 9.02
N LEU A 349 9.44 8.74 8.82
CA LEU A 349 9.00 7.48 9.41
C LEU A 349 10.10 6.95 10.33
N ASN A 350 9.72 6.52 11.54
CA ASN A 350 10.47 5.55 12.33
C ASN A 350 9.60 4.31 12.42
N MET A 351 10.17 3.16 12.13
CA MET A 351 9.49 1.87 12.15
C MET A 351 10.33 0.88 12.96
N ALA A 352 9.66 0.10 13.81
CA ALA A 352 10.25 -1.05 14.46
C ALA A 352 9.19 -2.15 14.57
N VAL A 353 9.47 -3.33 14.05
CA VAL A 353 8.56 -4.47 14.14
C VAL A 353 9.32 -5.73 14.54
N ARG A 354 8.72 -6.57 15.38
CA ARG A 354 9.23 -7.89 15.78
C ARG A 354 8.14 -8.92 15.63
N PHE A 355 8.44 -10.03 14.97
CA PHE A 355 7.45 -11.05 14.60
C PHE A 355 8.07 -12.43 14.52
N PRO A 356 7.30 -13.50 14.83
CA PRO A 356 7.68 -14.89 14.53
C PRO A 356 7.44 -15.16 13.05
N ILE A 357 8.36 -15.86 12.39
CA ILE A 357 8.25 -16.15 10.96
C ILE A 357 7.62 -17.54 10.74
N ASP A 358 7.91 -18.54 11.55
CA ASP A 358 7.68 -19.96 11.23
C ASP A 358 6.29 -20.51 11.57
N GLY A 359 5.44 -19.75 12.25
CA GLY A 359 4.09 -20.18 12.64
C GLY A 359 4.05 -21.35 13.62
N THR A 360 5.09 -21.54 14.45
CA THR A 360 5.21 -22.64 15.42
C THR A 360 5.65 -22.14 16.80
N ARG A 361 5.55 -23.02 17.81
CA ARG A 361 6.16 -22.79 19.12
C ARG A 361 7.60 -23.32 19.24
N ILE A 362 8.12 -23.91 18.17
CA ILE A 362 9.51 -24.41 18.14
C ILE A 362 10.51 -23.27 18.16
N ASP A 363 10.10 -22.08 17.68
CA ASP A 363 10.97 -20.91 17.56
C ASP A 363 12.14 -21.20 16.60
N ILE A 364 11.79 -21.45 15.33
CA ILE A 364 12.77 -21.77 14.30
C ILE A 364 13.48 -20.50 13.85
N ILE A 365 12.69 -19.46 13.51
CA ILE A 365 13.17 -18.16 13.02
C ILE A 365 12.31 -17.06 13.63
N GLU A 366 12.95 -16.11 14.29
CA GLU A 366 12.34 -14.82 14.64
C GLU A 366 12.89 -13.72 13.74
N GLY A 367 12.05 -12.77 13.38
CA GLY A 367 12.40 -11.60 12.58
C GLY A 367 12.14 -10.29 13.31
N GLY A 368 12.97 -9.31 12.99
CA GLY A 368 12.79 -7.93 13.38
C GLY A 368 13.22 -6.99 12.27
N HIS A 369 12.54 -5.86 12.15
CA HIS A 369 12.84 -4.87 11.14
C HIS A 369 12.76 -3.48 11.76
N ASP A 370 13.88 -2.77 11.77
CA ASP A 370 13.97 -1.38 12.20
C ASP A 370 14.31 -0.50 11.01
N GLY A 371 13.65 0.65 10.91
CA GLY A 371 13.95 1.55 9.83
C GLY A 371 13.59 3.00 10.12
N LYS A 372 14.33 3.89 9.47
CA LYS A 372 14.05 5.32 9.46
C LYS A 372 14.06 5.81 8.03
N VAL A 373 13.00 6.51 7.65
CA VAL A 373 12.91 7.14 6.33
C VAL A 373 12.69 8.63 6.53
N LYS A 374 13.51 9.45 5.88
CA LYS A 374 13.31 10.89 5.76
C LYS A 374 13.19 11.24 4.29
N THR A 375 12.16 11.96 3.92
CA THR A 375 11.98 12.45 2.56
C THR A 375 11.72 13.94 2.54
N HIS A 376 12.32 14.61 1.58
CA HIS A 376 12.08 16.02 1.26
C HIS A 376 11.79 16.13 -0.23
N GLY A 377 10.72 16.81 -0.60
CA GLY A 377 10.30 16.97 -1.99
C GLY A 377 9.80 18.37 -2.31
N GLU A 378 10.09 18.81 -3.52
CA GLU A 378 9.62 20.08 -4.10
C GLU A 378 9.11 19.84 -5.51
N GLU A 379 7.92 20.33 -5.80
CA GLU A 379 7.37 20.38 -7.16
C GLU A 379 6.90 21.80 -7.47
N LEU A 380 7.34 22.33 -8.60
CA LEU A 380 6.86 23.60 -9.15
C LEU A 380 6.28 23.32 -10.52
N ARG A 381 5.02 23.75 -10.75
CA ARG A 381 4.33 23.53 -12.01
C ARG A 381 3.54 24.75 -12.46
N LEU A 382 3.48 24.95 -13.77
CA LEU A 382 2.69 25.97 -14.45
C LEU A 382 1.63 25.29 -15.31
N ALA A 383 0.37 25.49 -14.95
CA ALA A 383 -0.77 25.05 -15.74
C ALA A 383 -1.26 26.20 -16.62
N GLY A 384 -1.53 25.91 -17.89
CA GLY A 384 -2.09 26.84 -18.87
C GLY A 384 -3.41 26.35 -19.43
N ASP A 385 -4.42 27.20 -19.44
CA ASP A 385 -5.72 26.94 -20.05
C ASP A 385 -5.99 28.02 -21.10
N PHE A 386 -5.95 27.63 -22.38
CA PHE A 386 -6.07 28.51 -23.52
C PHE A 386 -7.24 28.09 -24.44
N PRO A 387 -8.49 28.36 -24.04
CA PRO A 387 -9.67 27.88 -24.76
C PRO A 387 -9.73 28.36 -26.23
N ASP A 388 -9.32 29.61 -26.50
CA ASP A 388 -9.26 30.15 -27.85
C ASP A 388 -8.29 29.37 -28.77
N GLN A 389 -7.25 28.77 -28.18
CA GLN A 389 -6.24 27.97 -28.87
C GLN A 389 -6.55 26.47 -28.78
N ARG A 390 -7.62 26.10 -28.06
CA ARG A 390 -8.01 24.69 -27.80
C ARG A 390 -6.88 23.90 -27.17
N LEU A 391 -6.16 24.51 -26.23
CA LEU A 391 -4.93 23.96 -25.67
C LEU A 391 -4.92 24.09 -24.16
N HIS A 392 -4.71 22.96 -23.48
CA HIS A 392 -4.38 22.88 -22.07
C HIS A 392 -2.94 22.38 -21.92
N THR A 393 -2.17 23.00 -21.06
CA THR A 393 -0.76 22.66 -20.86
C THR A 393 -0.44 22.53 -19.38
N LEU A 394 0.51 21.66 -19.06
CA LEU A 394 1.11 21.55 -17.75
C LEU A 394 2.62 21.34 -17.92
N VAL A 395 3.43 22.21 -17.35
CA VAL A 395 4.89 22.09 -17.35
C VAL A 395 5.38 22.18 -15.91
N GLY A 396 6.32 21.35 -15.52
CA GLY A 396 6.82 21.37 -14.16
C GLY A 396 8.22 20.80 -14.01
N VAL A 397 8.77 21.07 -12.83
CA VAL A 397 10.03 20.50 -12.35
C VAL A 397 9.82 19.92 -10.97
N ASN A 398 10.58 18.89 -10.64
CA ASN A 398 10.49 18.20 -9.38
C ASN A 398 11.90 17.86 -8.88
N TYR A 399 12.07 17.97 -7.56
CA TYR A 399 13.25 17.51 -6.83
C TYR A 399 12.80 16.71 -5.62
N SER A 400 13.46 15.59 -5.33
CA SER A 400 13.31 14.91 -4.05
C SER A 400 14.65 14.33 -3.56
N LYS A 401 14.75 14.21 -2.25
CA LYS A 401 15.84 13.51 -1.57
C LYS A 401 15.26 12.64 -0.48
N ASP A 402 15.63 11.36 -0.51
CA ASP A 402 15.23 10.34 0.45
C ASP A 402 16.48 9.81 1.16
N GLU A 403 16.43 9.72 2.48
CA GLU A 403 17.45 9.15 3.34
C GLU A 403 16.84 8.01 4.14
N ILE A 404 17.42 6.82 4.07
CA ILE A 404 16.90 5.61 4.68
C ILE A 404 18.00 4.94 5.45
N ASP A 405 17.76 4.74 6.75
CA ASP A 405 18.55 3.88 7.61
C ASP A 405 17.70 2.63 7.88
N GLU A 406 18.18 1.46 7.54
CA GLU A 406 17.42 0.21 7.64
C GLU A 406 18.28 -0.89 8.26
N SER A 407 17.69 -1.68 9.15
CA SER A 407 18.29 -2.88 9.70
C SER A 407 17.26 -3.97 9.92
N GLU A 408 17.66 -5.22 9.67
CA GLU A 408 16.83 -6.40 9.91
C GLU A 408 17.53 -7.28 10.95
N ASP A 409 16.82 -7.70 11.99
CA ASP A 409 17.33 -8.64 13.00
C ASP A 409 16.72 -10.00 12.76
N TYR A 410 17.56 -11.02 12.54
CA TYR A 410 17.11 -12.40 12.42
C TYR A 410 17.80 -13.28 13.45
N ALA A 411 16.99 -14.10 14.11
CA ALA A 411 17.45 -15.13 15.03
C ALA A 411 17.03 -16.52 14.53
N PHE A 412 18.02 -17.34 14.17
CA PHE A 412 17.81 -18.74 13.76
C PHE A 412 18.04 -19.65 14.96
N ASN A 413 17.00 -19.88 15.75
CA ASN A 413 17.10 -20.61 17.00
C ASN A 413 17.12 -22.12 16.80
N HIS A 414 16.27 -22.66 15.90
CA HIS A 414 16.15 -24.09 15.66
C HIS A 414 16.04 -24.45 14.16
N PHE A 415 16.66 -23.66 13.29
CA PHE A 415 16.69 -23.93 11.86
C PHE A 415 17.56 -25.16 11.53
N SER A 416 17.12 -26.00 10.56
CA SER A 416 17.70 -27.32 10.33
C SER A 416 19.09 -27.33 9.69
N VAL A 417 19.55 -26.23 9.10
CA VAL A 417 20.81 -26.16 8.33
C VAL A 417 21.84 -25.18 8.88
N VAL A 418 21.54 -24.44 9.94
CA VAL A 418 22.50 -23.56 10.63
C VAL A 418 22.64 -23.92 12.10
N PRO A 419 23.75 -23.61 12.77
CA PRO A 419 23.89 -23.82 14.19
C PRO A 419 22.78 -23.12 14.98
N PRO A 420 22.21 -23.74 16.03
CA PRO A 420 21.21 -23.09 16.87
C PRO A 420 21.73 -21.79 17.50
N GLY A 421 20.87 -20.76 17.51
CA GLY A 421 21.23 -19.44 18.05
C GLY A 421 22.10 -18.62 17.12
N PHE A 422 22.09 -18.87 15.82
CA PHE A 422 22.74 -18.02 14.83
C PHE A 422 21.92 -16.75 14.63
N ASN A 423 22.51 -15.63 15.05
CA ASN A 423 21.87 -14.32 14.98
C ASN A 423 22.67 -13.38 14.09
N PHE A 424 22.00 -12.55 13.31
CA PHE A 424 22.65 -11.57 12.44
C PHE A 424 21.76 -10.34 12.20
N ASN A 425 22.38 -9.28 11.73
CA ASN A 425 21.74 -7.99 11.50
C ASN A 425 22.27 -7.38 10.19
N PRO A 426 21.61 -7.57 9.03
CA PRO A 426 21.89 -6.76 7.86
C PRO A 426 21.56 -5.30 8.16
N VAL A 427 22.43 -4.39 7.71
CA VAL A 427 22.27 -2.95 7.86
C VAL A 427 22.50 -2.25 6.53
N ALA A 428 21.74 -1.20 6.24
CA ALA A 428 21.94 -0.36 5.07
C ALA A 428 21.60 1.10 5.34
N ASP A 429 22.47 1.99 4.82
CA ASP A 429 22.25 3.42 4.72
C ASP A 429 22.09 3.77 3.24
N ILE A 430 20.92 4.24 2.84
CA ILE A 430 20.58 4.50 1.44
C ILE A 430 20.20 5.98 1.30
N THR A 431 20.79 6.63 0.31
CA THR A 431 20.39 7.98 -0.10
C THR A 431 19.98 7.97 -1.56
N SER A 432 18.80 8.49 -1.86
CA SER A 432 18.28 8.65 -3.23
C SER A 432 17.94 10.11 -3.51
N GLU A 433 18.51 10.68 -4.57
CA GLU A 433 18.16 12.01 -5.08
C GLU A 433 17.53 11.88 -6.46
N THR A 434 16.34 12.48 -6.63
CA THR A 434 15.61 12.51 -7.90
C THR A 434 15.48 13.94 -8.39
N ARG A 435 15.76 14.16 -9.68
CA ARG A 435 15.52 15.42 -10.39
C ARG A 435 14.76 15.14 -11.66
N ALA A 436 13.70 15.91 -11.89
CA ALA A 436 12.90 15.71 -13.08
C ALA A 436 12.32 17.00 -13.64
N GLY A 437 12.09 16.96 -14.96
CA GLY A 437 11.33 17.98 -15.67
C GLY A 437 10.27 17.30 -16.54
N PHE A 438 9.05 17.83 -16.54
CA PHE A 438 7.94 17.22 -17.27
C PHE A 438 7.07 18.27 -17.97
N ALA A 439 6.43 17.81 -19.04
CA ALA A 439 5.43 18.58 -19.77
C ALA A 439 4.31 17.66 -20.24
N ASN A 440 3.08 18.20 -20.22
CA ASN A 440 1.90 17.56 -20.78
C ASN A 440 1.05 18.60 -21.50
N ALA A 441 0.42 18.19 -22.59
CA ALA A 441 -0.49 19.04 -23.34
C ALA A 441 -1.71 18.24 -23.83
N ASP A 442 -2.89 18.83 -23.72
CA ASP A 442 -4.11 18.34 -24.34
C ASP A 442 -4.53 19.36 -25.39
N PHE A 443 -4.65 18.93 -26.64
CA PHE A 443 -4.99 19.78 -27.79
C PHE A 443 -6.23 19.29 -28.51
N ASP A 444 -7.25 20.11 -28.59
CA ASP A 444 -8.49 19.79 -29.31
C ASP A 444 -8.27 19.98 -30.83
N VAL A 445 -7.84 18.88 -31.48
CA VAL A 445 -7.53 18.89 -32.93
C VAL A 445 -8.77 19.08 -33.78
N ALA A 446 -9.93 18.69 -33.28
CA ALA A 446 -11.23 18.86 -33.91
C ALA A 446 -12.35 18.92 -32.84
N PRO A 447 -13.56 19.36 -33.15
CA PRO A 447 -14.69 19.16 -32.26
C PRO A 447 -14.79 17.68 -31.85
N HIS A 448 -14.93 17.43 -30.56
CA HIS A 448 -15.03 16.09 -29.98
C HIS A 448 -13.75 15.21 -30.04
N LEU A 449 -12.60 15.75 -30.45
CA LEU A 449 -11.36 14.98 -30.59
C LEU A 449 -10.20 15.71 -29.97
N THR A 450 -9.67 15.18 -28.86
CA THR A 450 -8.53 15.74 -28.12
C THR A 450 -7.34 14.81 -28.24
N LEU A 451 -6.20 15.35 -28.63
CA LEU A 451 -4.90 14.68 -28.59
C LEU A 451 -4.19 15.04 -27.29
N THR A 452 -3.79 14.03 -26.52
CA THR A 452 -2.97 14.19 -25.31
C THR A 452 -1.54 13.74 -25.59
N GLY A 453 -0.57 14.52 -25.16
CA GLY A 453 0.84 14.16 -25.23
C GLY A 453 1.61 14.67 -24.02
N GLY A 454 2.51 13.85 -23.49
CA GLY A 454 3.35 14.26 -22.36
C GLY A 454 4.64 13.49 -22.29
N ALA A 455 5.65 14.09 -21.69
CA ALA A 455 6.95 13.48 -21.45
C ALA A 455 7.55 14.02 -20.15
N ARG A 456 8.35 13.18 -19.50
CA ARG A 456 9.11 13.48 -18.29
C ARG A 456 10.51 12.88 -18.42
N TYR A 457 11.51 13.71 -18.27
CA TYR A 457 12.90 13.28 -18.04
C TYR A 457 13.15 13.20 -16.54
N THR A 458 13.70 12.10 -16.08
CA THR A 458 14.04 11.88 -14.67
C THR A 458 15.48 11.38 -14.57
N GLU A 459 16.27 12.00 -13.70
CA GLU A 459 17.59 11.54 -13.26
C GLU A 459 17.47 11.10 -11.79
N VAL A 460 17.99 9.90 -11.46
CA VAL A 460 18.07 9.36 -10.10
C VAL A 460 19.52 9.10 -9.76
N LYS A 461 19.98 9.62 -8.63
CA LYS A 461 21.29 9.32 -8.03
C LYS A 461 21.06 8.59 -6.73
N GLN A 462 21.66 7.41 -6.60
CA GLN A 462 21.53 6.58 -5.43
C GLN A 462 22.92 6.21 -4.89
N THR A 463 23.05 6.29 -3.57
CA THR A 463 24.20 5.78 -2.82
C THR A 463 23.66 4.74 -1.84
N ASP A 464 24.28 3.56 -1.88
CA ASP A 464 23.94 2.42 -1.02
C ASP A 464 25.20 2.03 -0.26
N ASP A 465 25.15 2.08 1.06
CA ASP A 465 26.17 1.60 1.98
C ASP A 465 25.54 0.53 2.88
N GLY A 466 26.07 -0.69 2.85
CA GLY A 466 25.45 -1.76 3.60
C GLY A 466 26.32 -2.97 3.82
N CYS A 467 25.93 -3.78 4.78
CA CYS A 467 26.61 -5.02 5.05
C CYS A 467 25.78 -6.00 5.91
N PHE A 468 26.20 -7.25 5.85
CA PHE A 468 25.77 -8.26 6.78
C PHE A 468 26.55 -8.10 8.08
N ALA A 469 25.91 -7.77 9.18
CA ALA A 469 26.53 -7.50 10.45
C ALA A 469 26.20 -8.55 11.53
N ASP A 470 26.94 -8.53 12.61
CA ASP A 470 26.70 -9.31 13.81
C ASP A 470 25.85 -8.48 14.79
N ASN A 471 24.89 -9.08 15.43
CA ASN A 471 24.07 -8.41 16.45
C ASN A 471 24.78 -8.17 17.79
N GLY A 472 26.06 -8.50 17.89
CA GLY A 472 26.91 -8.29 19.08
C GLY A 472 27.21 -9.54 19.89
N ASP A 473 26.62 -10.70 19.56
CA ASP A 473 26.84 -11.97 20.27
C ASP A 473 28.00 -12.82 19.70
N GLY A 474 28.50 -12.47 18.51
CA GLY A 474 29.61 -13.14 17.83
C GLY A 474 29.23 -14.40 17.05
N THR A 475 27.96 -14.79 17.03
CA THR A 475 27.51 -16.01 16.32
C THR A 475 27.63 -15.85 14.81
N ALA A 476 27.23 -14.71 14.25
CA ALA A 476 27.40 -14.41 12.83
C ALA A 476 28.87 -14.37 12.40
N ARG A 477 29.76 -13.83 13.24
CA ARG A 477 31.22 -13.80 12.97
C ARG A 477 31.80 -15.19 12.83
N THR A 478 31.43 -16.07 13.77
CA THR A 478 31.87 -17.47 13.78
C THR A 478 31.31 -18.19 12.56
N PHE A 479 30.04 -18.00 12.24
CA PHE A 479 29.42 -18.64 11.09
C PHE A 479 30.10 -18.21 9.76
N GLN A 480 30.22 -16.90 9.55
CA GLN A 480 30.83 -16.38 8.31
C GLN A 480 32.31 -16.73 8.19
N GLY A 481 33.07 -16.64 9.29
CA GLY A 481 34.50 -16.94 9.29
C GLY A 481 34.80 -18.41 9.15
N ASP A 482 34.20 -19.28 9.96
CA ASP A 482 34.56 -20.68 10.08
C ASP A 482 33.78 -21.59 9.11
N PHE A 483 32.49 -21.30 8.87
CA PHE A 483 31.64 -22.17 8.07
C PHE A 483 31.51 -21.74 6.60
N ILE A 484 31.68 -20.46 6.29
CA ILE A 484 31.60 -19.95 4.92
C ILE A 484 32.97 -19.58 4.35
N ALA A 485 33.66 -18.58 4.90
CA ALA A 485 34.91 -18.07 4.37
C ALA A 485 36.06 -19.08 4.51
N GLY A 486 36.18 -19.78 5.63
CA GLY A 486 37.25 -20.75 5.89
C GLY A 486 37.33 -21.87 4.86
N PRO A 487 36.22 -22.60 4.60
CA PRO A 487 36.18 -23.63 3.55
C PRO A 487 36.46 -23.09 2.16
N LEU A 488 35.90 -21.89 1.78
CA LEU A 488 36.15 -21.26 0.50
C LEU A 488 37.64 -20.90 0.35
N ARG A 489 38.25 -20.26 1.33
CA ARG A 489 39.69 -19.94 1.34
C ARG A 489 40.55 -21.19 1.17
N THR A 490 40.24 -22.24 1.90
CA THR A 490 40.95 -23.52 1.78
C THR A 490 40.83 -24.11 0.39
N ALA A 491 39.63 -24.09 -0.21
CA ALA A 491 39.41 -24.57 -1.58
C ALA A 491 40.19 -23.80 -2.67
N PHE A 492 40.47 -22.51 -2.41
CA PHE A 492 41.22 -21.63 -3.30
C PHE A 492 42.72 -21.53 -2.94
N GLY A 493 43.17 -22.27 -1.93
CA GLY A 493 44.58 -22.31 -1.52
C GLY A 493 45.04 -21.13 -0.66
N GLU A 494 44.12 -20.37 -0.12
CA GLU A 494 44.39 -19.22 0.76
C GLU A 494 44.55 -19.67 2.23
N PRO A 495 45.45 -19.02 2.99
CA PRO A 495 45.66 -19.35 4.41
C PRO A 495 44.41 -18.96 5.25
N PRO A 496 44.21 -19.60 6.42
CA PRO A 496 43.22 -19.19 7.39
C PRO A 496 43.32 -17.70 7.73
N THR A 497 42.17 -17.08 8.05
CA THR A 497 42.11 -15.67 8.43
C THR A 497 41.40 -15.47 9.77
N THR A 498 41.80 -14.49 10.53
CA THR A 498 41.11 -14.03 11.74
C THR A 498 40.34 -12.72 11.51
N ALA A 499 40.27 -12.27 10.26
CA ALA A 499 39.66 -10.98 9.92
C ALA A 499 38.19 -10.87 10.36
N TYR A 500 37.43 -11.99 10.31
CA TYR A 500 36.03 -12.00 10.75
C TYR A 500 35.86 -11.78 12.26
N ALA A 501 36.83 -12.08 13.10
CA ALA A 501 36.72 -11.93 14.54
C ALA A 501 36.49 -10.47 15.00
N THR A 502 36.95 -9.50 14.21
CA THR A 502 36.85 -8.06 14.52
C THR A 502 36.16 -7.23 13.46
N ALA A 503 35.73 -7.85 12.36
CA ALA A 503 35.04 -7.13 11.28
C ALA A 503 33.69 -6.58 11.73
N LYS A 504 33.34 -5.38 11.26
CA LYS A 504 31.98 -4.83 11.39
C LYS A 504 31.06 -5.51 10.38
N CYS A 505 31.49 -5.59 9.14
CA CYS A 505 30.77 -6.22 8.04
C CYS A 505 31.30 -7.64 7.82
N LEU A 506 30.41 -8.60 7.71
CA LEU A 506 30.70 -10.03 7.68
C LEU A 506 30.41 -10.69 6.32
N THR A 507 29.83 -9.97 5.37
CA THR A 507 29.64 -10.49 4.00
C THR A 507 30.99 -11.03 3.49
N VAL A 508 30.99 -12.23 2.94
CA VAL A 508 32.20 -12.82 2.37
C VAL A 508 32.51 -12.18 1.03
N GLY A 509 33.66 -11.53 0.95
CA GLY A 509 34.13 -10.82 -0.22
C GLY A 509 34.48 -11.74 -1.40
N PRO A 510 34.89 -11.15 -2.53
CA PRO A 510 35.15 -11.90 -3.74
C PRO A 510 36.35 -12.84 -3.61
N PRO A 511 36.42 -13.86 -4.46
CA PRO A 511 37.57 -14.73 -4.57
C PRO A 511 38.84 -13.95 -5.05
N PRO A 512 40.07 -14.43 -4.76
CA PRO A 512 40.34 -15.65 -3.99
C PRO A 512 40.43 -15.43 -2.47
N GLU A 513 40.50 -14.16 -2.01
CA GLU A 513 40.83 -13.83 -0.61
C GLU A 513 39.67 -14.05 0.35
N PHE A 514 38.41 -13.93 -0.11
CA PHE A 514 37.21 -14.12 0.73
C PHE A 514 37.32 -13.44 2.09
N LEU A 515 37.76 -12.19 2.12
CA LEU A 515 37.85 -11.36 3.33
C LEU A 515 36.50 -10.68 3.62
N PRO A 516 36.28 -10.20 4.86
CA PRO A 516 35.08 -9.41 5.16
C PRO A 516 34.90 -8.24 4.19
N TYR A 517 33.69 -8.05 3.70
CA TYR A 517 33.37 -7.10 2.64
C TYR A 517 32.26 -6.14 3.07
N GLU A 518 32.53 -4.86 2.96
CA GLU A 518 31.56 -3.78 3.11
C GLU A 518 31.11 -3.34 1.71
N PHE A 519 29.82 -3.27 1.49
CA PHE A 519 29.28 -2.89 0.21
C PHE A 519 29.05 -1.38 0.17
N LEU A 520 29.67 -0.69 -0.78
CA LEU A 520 29.42 0.72 -1.06
C LEU A 520 29.24 0.89 -2.57
N ALA A 521 28.12 1.43 -2.96
CA ALA A 521 27.80 1.68 -4.35
C ALA A 521 27.25 3.07 -4.60
N HIS A 522 27.61 3.61 -5.75
CA HIS A 522 27.04 4.86 -6.27
C HIS A 522 26.46 4.58 -7.66
N ASN A 523 25.23 4.97 -7.86
CA ASN A 523 24.54 4.82 -9.12
C ASN A 523 23.95 6.13 -9.60
N THR A 524 24.02 6.35 -10.90
CA THR A 524 23.25 7.42 -11.57
C THR A 524 22.58 6.80 -12.77
N GLU A 525 21.28 7.01 -12.89
CA GLU A 525 20.51 6.55 -14.03
C GLU A 525 19.48 7.59 -14.42
N ASP A 526 19.09 7.56 -15.70
CA ASP A 526 18.08 8.46 -16.23
C ASP A 526 17.09 7.72 -17.14
N ASN A 527 15.94 8.31 -17.34
CA ASN A 527 14.92 7.78 -18.23
C ASN A 527 13.99 8.88 -18.75
N VAL A 528 13.25 8.52 -19.80
CA VAL A 528 12.17 9.35 -20.34
C VAL A 528 10.87 8.58 -20.31
N SER A 529 10.02 8.90 -19.32
CA SER A 529 8.62 8.47 -19.32
C SER A 529 7.81 9.34 -20.28
N TRP A 530 6.87 8.73 -20.99
CA TRP A 530 6.04 9.49 -21.94
C TRP A 530 4.66 8.85 -22.10
N ARG A 531 3.70 9.65 -22.56
CA ARG A 531 2.38 9.18 -22.96
C ARG A 531 1.89 9.93 -24.21
N ILE A 532 1.10 9.22 -25.01
CA ILE A 532 0.32 9.80 -26.09
C ILE A 532 -1.05 9.16 -26.10
N GLY A 533 -2.08 9.97 -26.21
CA GLY A 533 -3.46 9.49 -26.16
C GLY A 533 -4.37 10.27 -27.09
N LEU A 534 -5.47 9.66 -27.44
CA LEU A 534 -6.52 10.24 -28.26
C LEU A 534 -7.87 10.02 -27.54
N ASN A 535 -8.58 11.13 -27.30
CA ASN A 535 -9.89 11.13 -26.66
C ASN A 535 -10.95 11.56 -27.68
N TYR A 536 -11.93 10.72 -27.93
CA TYR A 536 -13.02 11.00 -28.85
C TYR A 536 -14.35 11.00 -28.09
N LYS A 537 -15.03 12.14 -28.09
CA LYS A 537 -16.34 12.37 -27.48
C LYS A 537 -17.40 12.64 -28.54
N PRO A 538 -17.97 11.62 -29.21
CA PRO A 538 -18.98 11.79 -30.25
C PRO A 538 -20.24 12.48 -29.72
N VAL A 539 -20.57 12.22 -28.44
CA VAL A 539 -21.62 12.88 -27.66
C VAL A 539 -21.11 13.16 -26.26
N GLN A 540 -21.78 14.07 -25.54
CA GLN A 540 -21.32 14.54 -24.23
C GLN A 540 -21.10 13.40 -23.21
N ASP A 541 -21.93 12.38 -23.26
CA ASP A 541 -21.98 11.28 -22.28
C ASP A 541 -21.16 10.05 -22.68
N LEU A 542 -20.39 10.14 -23.78
CA LEU A 542 -19.58 9.03 -24.29
C LEU A 542 -18.17 9.48 -24.60
N LEU A 543 -17.18 8.93 -23.88
CA LEU A 543 -15.77 9.03 -24.20
C LEU A 543 -15.25 7.67 -24.70
N ILE A 544 -14.59 7.68 -25.84
CA ILE A 544 -13.78 6.57 -26.35
C ILE A 544 -12.34 7.07 -26.37
N TYR A 545 -11.40 6.32 -25.79
CA TYR A 545 -10.01 6.72 -25.74
C TYR A 545 -9.05 5.61 -26.16
N GLY A 546 -7.88 6.02 -26.62
CA GLY A 546 -6.72 5.15 -26.81
C GLY A 546 -5.49 5.84 -26.22
N LEU A 547 -4.68 5.09 -25.51
CA LEU A 547 -3.50 5.58 -24.79
C LEU A 547 -2.32 4.62 -25.03
N VAL A 548 -1.14 5.19 -25.28
CA VAL A 548 0.13 4.47 -25.14
C VAL A 548 0.97 5.23 -24.14
N SER A 549 1.45 4.55 -23.13
CA SER A 549 2.27 5.15 -22.08
C SER A 549 3.47 4.29 -21.72
N ARG A 550 4.54 4.92 -21.29
CA ARG A 550 5.75 4.27 -20.81
C ARG A 550 6.13 4.81 -19.44
N GLY A 551 6.39 3.89 -18.50
CA GLY A 551 6.85 4.19 -17.16
C GLY A 551 8.05 3.33 -16.78
N TYR A 552 8.75 3.78 -15.73
CA TYR A 552 9.95 3.15 -15.22
C TYR A 552 9.89 2.99 -13.71
N LYS A 553 10.56 1.93 -13.21
CA LYS A 553 10.95 1.80 -11.81
C LYS A 553 12.47 1.86 -11.73
N ALA A 554 13.00 2.58 -10.79
CA ALA A 554 14.43 2.76 -10.60
C ALA A 554 15.14 1.41 -10.42
N GLY A 555 16.38 1.33 -10.92
CA GLY A 555 17.30 0.24 -10.61
C GLY A 555 17.68 0.29 -9.13
N ALA A 556 18.08 -0.84 -8.58
CA ALA A 556 18.42 -0.95 -7.17
C ALA A 556 19.60 -1.89 -6.96
N TYR A 557 20.25 -1.75 -5.82
CA TYR A 557 21.04 -2.82 -5.23
C TYR A 557 20.17 -3.55 -4.20
N PRO A 558 20.30 -4.87 -4.13
CA PRO A 558 19.56 -5.59 -3.08
C PRO A 558 20.17 -5.31 -1.72
N PHE A 559 19.41 -4.77 -0.81
CA PHE A 559 19.65 -4.93 0.61
C PHE A 559 19.09 -6.30 0.99
N LEU A 560 19.94 -7.25 1.28
CA LEU A 560 19.58 -8.64 1.49
C LEU A 560 20.42 -9.24 2.61
N PHE A 561 19.95 -10.38 3.09
CA PHE A 561 20.77 -11.38 3.75
C PHE A 561 21.90 -11.84 2.80
N ALA A 562 22.89 -10.99 2.60
CA ALA A 562 24.00 -11.24 1.67
C ALA A 562 25.15 -11.95 2.38
N LEU A 563 25.18 -13.27 2.32
CA LEU A 563 26.28 -14.09 2.85
C LEU A 563 27.57 -13.89 2.04
N VAL A 564 27.43 -13.68 0.73
CA VAL A 564 28.55 -13.47 -0.20
C VAL A 564 28.33 -12.22 -1.06
N SER A 565 29.43 -11.58 -1.45
CA SER A 565 29.42 -10.31 -2.21
C SER A 565 28.67 -10.38 -3.54
N ASP A 566 28.60 -11.56 -4.17
CA ASP A 566 27.91 -11.76 -5.44
C ASP A 566 26.39 -11.49 -5.35
N GLN A 567 25.83 -11.52 -4.13
CA GLN A 567 24.42 -11.21 -3.89
C GLN A 567 24.12 -9.71 -4.03
N TYR A 568 25.09 -8.83 -3.91
CA TYR A 568 24.96 -7.38 -4.12
C TYR A 568 25.00 -6.97 -5.60
N SER A 569 24.47 -7.80 -6.49
CA SER A 569 24.43 -7.46 -7.92
C SER A 569 23.34 -6.45 -8.22
N ARG A 570 23.70 -5.37 -8.91
CA ARG A 570 22.76 -4.32 -9.31
C ARG A 570 21.71 -4.83 -10.29
N VAL A 571 20.45 -4.48 -10.07
CA VAL A 571 19.39 -4.63 -11.07
C VAL A 571 19.16 -3.33 -11.84
N LYS A 572 18.87 -3.50 -13.13
CA LYS A 572 18.55 -2.40 -14.06
C LYS A 572 17.15 -1.86 -13.78
N GLN A 573 16.87 -0.66 -14.27
CA GLN A 573 15.51 -0.11 -14.30
C GLN A 573 14.55 -1.09 -14.96
N GLU A 574 13.36 -1.23 -14.35
CA GLU A 574 12.23 -1.85 -15.07
C GLU A 574 11.61 -0.83 -16.01
N GLU A 575 11.10 -1.31 -17.12
CA GLU A 575 10.38 -0.54 -18.11
C GLU A 575 9.06 -1.23 -18.46
N VAL A 576 7.98 -0.46 -18.46
CA VAL A 576 6.67 -0.93 -18.92
C VAL A 576 6.16 -0.01 -20.00
N THR A 577 5.80 -0.59 -21.15
CA THR A 577 5.00 0.11 -22.18
C THR A 577 3.60 -0.47 -22.18
N ASP A 578 2.62 0.39 -21.95
CA ASP A 578 1.20 0.09 -21.91
C ASP A 578 0.53 0.55 -23.19
N TYR A 579 -0.32 -0.31 -23.75
CA TYR A 579 -1.24 -0.02 -24.85
C TYR A 579 -2.65 -0.23 -24.31
N GLU A 580 -3.40 0.85 -24.09
CA GLU A 580 -4.73 0.81 -23.51
C GLU A 580 -5.75 1.45 -24.47
N THR A 581 -6.94 0.89 -24.54
CA THR A 581 -8.11 1.55 -25.12
C THR A 581 -9.32 1.29 -24.23
N GLY A 582 -10.19 2.26 -24.15
CA GLY A 582 -11.38 2.14 -23.30
C GLY A 582 -12.54 3.03 -23.72
N ILE A 583 -13.63 2.81 -23.01
CA ILE A 583 -14.90 3.51 -23.19
C ILE A 583 -15.43 3.93 -21.81
N LYS A 584 -15.93 5.16 -21.70
CA LYS A 584 -16.70 5.67 -20.57
C LYS A 584 -18.03 6.19 -21.09
N PHE A 585 -19.12 5.64 -20.56
CA PHE A 585 -20.44 5.91 -21.07
C PHE A 585 -21.46 6.12 -19.94
N THR A 586 -21.98 7.34 -19.84
CA THR A 586 -22.94 7.76 -18.83
C THR A 586 -24.21 8.28 -19.51
N PRO A 587 -25.01 7.37 -20.13
CA PRO A 587 -26.16 7.76 -20.96
C PRO A 587 -27.29 8.45 -20.18
N SER A 588 -27.25 8.35 -18.87
CA SER A 588 -28.18 9.00 -17.96
C SER A 588 -27.56 9.12 -16.58
N ARG A 589 -28.16 9.92 -15.73
CA ARG A 589 -27.79 10.03 -14.31
C ARG A 589 -28.03 8.75 -13.49
N MET A 590 -28.65 7.73 -14.10
CA MET A 590 -28.93 6.44 -13.48
C MET A 590 -27.96 5.33 -13.91
N VAL A 591 -27.10 5.56 -14.90
CA VAL A 591 -26.23 4.52 -15.48
C VAL A 591 -24.87 5.10 -15.80
N SER A 592 -23.81 4.50 -15.27
CA SER A 592 -22.41 4.76 -15.62
C SER A 592 -21.75 3.42 -15.95
N LEU A 593 -21.12 3.33 -17.12
CA LEU A 593 -20.44 2.14 -17.62
C LEU A 593 -19.04 2.51 -18.07
N ASN A 594 -18.03 1.83 -17.54
CA ASN A 594 -16.63 1.99 -17.90
C ASN A 594 -16.07 0.65 -18.35
N GLY A 595 -15.23 0.67 -19.38
CA GLY A 595 -14.54 -0.53 -19.83
C GLY A 595 -13.20 -0.18 -20.46
N ALA A 596 -12.20 -1.03 -20.25
CA ALA A 596 -10.88 -0.88 -20.86
C ALA A 596 -10.29 -2.25 -21.19
N VAL A 597 -9.45 -2.29 -22.21
CA VAL A 597 -8.55 -3.40 -22.51
C VAL A 597 -7.13 -2.88 -22.60
N PHE A 598 -6.19 -3.65 -22.09
CA PHE A 598 -4.79 -3.24 -21.97
C PHE A 598 -3.83 -4.37 -22.35
N TYR A 599 -2.64 -3.97 -22.79
CA TYR A 599 -1.51 -4.85 -23.04
C TYR A 599 -0.22 -4.19 -22.58
N TYR A 600 0.52 -4.85 -21.68
CA TYR A 600 1.81 -4.41 -21.15
C TYR A 600 2.95 -5.21 -21.75
N ASP A 601 3.87 -4.52 -22.39
CA ASP A 601 5.20 -5.04 -22.76
C ASP A 601 6.16 -4.62 -21.63
N TYR A 602 6.70 -5.63 -20.95
CA TYR A 602 7.44 -5.44 -19.70
C TYR A 602 8.87 -5.92 -19.88
N ALA A 603 9.84 -5.01 -19.76
CA ALA A 603 11.26 -5.30 -19.82
C ALA A 603 11.92 -5.15 -18.43
N ASN A 604 12.86 -6.03 -18.14
CA ASN A 604 13.70 -6.01 -16.94
C ASN A 604 12.89 -5.98 -15.62
N LYS A 605 11.75 -6.71 -15.54
CA LYS A 605 10.98 -6.79 -14.32
C LYS A 605 11.86 -7.23 -13.15
N GLN A 606 11.85 -6.46 -12.06
CA GLN A 606 12.61 -6.78 -10.85
C GLN A 606 11.82 -7.78 -9.99
N ILE A 607 12.49 -8.85 -9.57
CA ILE A 607 11.93 -9.85 -8.65
C ILE A 607 13.03 -10.37 -7.72
N TYR A 608 12.65 -10.81 -6.52
CA TYR A 608 13.50 -11.70 -5.75
C TYR A 608 13.40 -13.12 -6.31
N GLY A 609 14.55 -13.76 -6.50
CA GLY A 609 14.64 -15.11 -7.03
C GLY A 609 15.85 -15.83 -6.47
N THR A 610 15.95 -17.14 -6.73
CA THR A 610 17.06 -17.95 -6.29
C THR A 610 18.04 -18.17 -7.43
N GLN A 611 19.33 -17.97 -7.18
CA GLN A 611 20.43 -18.28 -8.12
C GLN A 611 21.48 -19.19 -7.48
N PRO A 612 22.24 -19.95 -8.28
CA PRO A 612 23.40 -20.68 -7.78
C PRO A 612 24.51 -19.67 -7.43
N LEU A 613 24.90 -19.66 -6.15
CA LEU A 613 26.04 -18.92 -5.61
C LEU A 613 27.20 -19.89 -5.29
N LEU A 614 28.35 -19.36 -4.91
CA LEU A 614 29.50 -20.18 -4.48
C LEU A 614 29.19 -21.08 -3.28
N ILE A 615 28.22 -20.66 -2.46
CA ILE A 615 27.78 -21.35 -1.23
C ILE A 615 26.55 -22.23 -1.43
N GLY A 616 26.05 -22.36 -2.66
CA GLY A 616 24.79 -23.06 -2.97
C GLY A 616 23.69 -22.11 -3.44
N PRO A 617 22.44 -22.59 -3.54
CA PRO A 617 21.32 -21.73 -3.94
C PRO A 617 21.09 -20.60 -2.92
N GLY A 618 21.05 -19.36 -3.38
CA GLY A 618 20.81 -18.18 -2.54
C GLY A 618 19.82 -17.19 -3.19
N GLN A 619 19.12 -16.46 -2.36
CA GLN A 619 18.20 -15.42 -2.80
C GLN A 619 18.99 -14.20 -3.32
N VAL A 620 18.53 -13.65 -4.43
CA VAL A 620 19.08 -12.44 -5.05
C VAL A 620 17.97 -11.60 -5.65
N LEU A 621 18.18 -10.30 -5.74
CA LEU A 621 17.35 -9.45 -6.59
C LEU A 621 17.85 -9.57 -8.04
N LEU A 622 16.95 -9.77 -9.00
CA LEU A 622 17.30 -9.95 -10.40
C LEU A 622 16.30 -9.31 -11.36
N ASN A 623 16.71 -9.12 -12.59
CA ASN A 623 15.82 -8.72 -13.66
C ASN A 623 15.33 -9.94 -14.45
N VAL A 624 14.03 -10.02 -14.68
CA VAL A 624 13.41 -10.85 -15.69
C VAL A 624 13.42 -10.07 -17.01
N PRO A 625 14.19 -10.50 -18.04
CA PRO A 625 14.41 -9.69 -19.23
C PRO A 625 13.14 -9.31 -19.98
N LYS A 626 12.18 -10.25 -20.11
CA LYS A 626 10.93 -10.01 -20.82
C LYS A 626 9.76 -10.71 -20.15
N SER A 627 8.69 -9.96 -20.02
CA SER A 627 7.39 -10.47 -19.58
C SER A 627 6.27 -9.63 -20.17
N LYS A 628 5.05 -10.09 -20.05
CA LYS A 628 3.85 -9.37 -20.53
C LYS A 628 2.69 -9.56 -19.59
N ALA A 629 1.78 -8.59 -19.61
CA ALA A 629 0.47 -8.73 -18.99
C ALA A 629 -0.59 -8.14 -19.93
N TYR A 630 -1.75 -8.76 -19.99
CA TYR A 630 -2.88 -8.22 -20.77
C TYR A 630 -4.19 -8.61 -20.13
N GLY A 631 -5.22 -7.83 -20.44
CA GLY A 631 -6.52 -8.10 -19.86
C GLY A 631 -7.57 -7.09 -20.25
N GLY A 632 -8.67 -7.15 -19.51
CA GLY A 632 -9.78 -6.23 -19.67
C GLY A 632 -10.46 -5.96 -18.33
N GLU A 633 -11.00 -4.78 -18.21
CA GLU A 633 -11.74 -4.30 -17.04
C GLU A 633 -13.10 -3.79 -17.45
N PHE A 634 -14.06 -4.02 -16.58
CA PHE A 634 -15.42 -3.50 -16.73
C PHE A 634 -15.91 -3.03 -15.36
N GLU A 635 -16.57 -1.87 -15.35
CA GLU A 635 -17.20 -1.28 -14.18
C GLU A 635 -18.56 -0.71 -14.56
N ALA A 636 -19.55 -0.96 -13.72
CA ALA A 636 -20.91 -0.46 -13.91
C ALA A 636 -21.48 0.05 -12.59
N THR A 637 -22.05 1.24 -12.61
CA THR A 637 -22.88 1.78 -11.53
C THR A 637 -24.25 2.05 -12.09
N VAL A 638 -25.29 1.52 -11.45
CA VAL A 638 -26.67 1.70 -11.88
C VAL A 638 -27.59 2.00 -10.71
N THR A 639 -28.54 2.90 -10.93
CA THR A 639 -29.63 3.24 -9.99
C THR A 639 -30.96 2.85 -10.64
N PRO A 640 -31.33 1.54 -10.66
CA PRO A 640 -32.45 1.04 -11.46
C PRO A 640 -33.80 1.52 -10.97
N ILE A 641 -33.90 1.85 -9.72
CA ILE A 641 -35.05 2.48 -9.05
C ILE A 641 -34.53 3.54 -8.07
N ASP A 642 -35.40 4.47 -7.71
CA ASP A 642 -35.05 5.50 -6.73
C ASP A 642 -34.46 4.89 -5.46
N LYS A 643 -33.35 5.45 -4.97
CA LYS A 643 -32.65 5.06 -3.72
C LYS A 643 -32.01 3.65 -3.71
N LEU A 644 -31.97 2.93 -4.84
CA LEU A 644 -31.20 1.70 -4.99
C LEU A 644 -29.99 1.97 -5.89
N THR A 645 -28.79 1.91 -5.35
CA THR A 645 -27.54 1.97 -6.10
C THR A 645 -26.90 0.59 -6.13
N LEU A 646 -26.49 0.15 -7.30
CA LEU A 646 -25.76 -1.09 -7.53
C LEU A 646 -24.47 -0.75 -8.26
N HIS A 647 -23.36 -1.26 -7.77
CA HIS A 647 -22.06 -1.14 -8.40
C HIS A 647 -21.46 -2.54 -8.59
N ALA A 648 -20.77 -2.75 -9.69
CA ALA A 648 -20.01 -3.97 -9.94
C ALA A 648 -18.79 -3.64 -10.81
N ALA A 649 -17.65 -4.23 -10.46
CA ALA A 649 -16.45 -4.14 -11.27
C ALA A 649 -15.77 -5.50 -11.38
N ALA A 650 -15.21 -5.81 -12.55
CA ALA A 650 -14.48 -7.04 -12.79
C ALA A 650 -13.23 -6.78 -13.63
N THR A 651 -12.16 -7.50 -13.32
CA THR A 651 -10.90 -7.50 -14.05
C THR A 651 -10.56 -8.92 -14.48
N TYR A 652 -10.30 -9.10 -15.77
CA TYR A 652 -9.62 -10.26 -16.31
C TYR A 652 -8.16 -9.91 -16.57
N LEU A 653 -7.25 -10.76 -16.11
CA LEU A 653 -5.80 -10.56 -16.19
C LEU A 653 -5.09 -11.83 -16.60
N HIS A 654 -4.20 -11.72 -17.56
CA HIS A 654 -3.21 -12.75 -17.90
C HIS A 654 -1.81 -12.17 -17.82
N THR A 655 -0.94 -12.79 -17.03
CA THR A 655 0.47 -12.41 -16.88
C THR A 655 1.36 -13.58 -17.32
N GLU A 656 2.52 -13.28 -17.90
CA GLU A 656 3.41 -14.31 -18.42
C GLU A 656 4.87 -13.83 -18.45
N ILE A 657 5.77 -14.63 -17.90
CA ILE A 657 7.22 -14.49 -18.08
C ILE A 657 7.58 -15.09 -19.45
N THR A 658 8.04 -14.27 -20.39
CA THR A 658 8.36 -14.72 -21.76
C THR A 658 9.84 -15.05 -21.94
N ASP A 659 10.72 -14.39 -21.18
CA ASP A 659 12.15 -14.70 -21.09
C ASP A 659 12.58 -14.56 -19.63
N PRO A 660 12.82 -15.67 -18.93
CA PRO A 660 13.22 -15.65 -17.52
C PRO A 660 14.70 -15.26 -17.29
N GLY A 661 15.53 -15.19 -18.34
CA GLY A 661 16.96 -14.89 -18.23
C GLY A 661 17.69 -15.87 -17.32
N THR A 662 18.24 -15.37 -16.22
CA THR A 662 18.98 -16.15 -15.23
C THR A 662 18.10 -16.83 -14.16
N LEU A 663 16.82 -16.52 -14.12
CA LEU A 663 15.85 -17.14 -13.19
C LEU A 663 15.52 -18.55 -13.68
N LYS A 664 16.16 -19.57 -13.10
CA LYS A 664 16.06 -20.98 -13.54
C LYS A 664 15.84 -21.98 -12.41
N GLN A 665 15.74 -21.50 -11.19
CA GLN A 665 15.53 -22.33 -10.02
C GLN A 665 14.81 -21.56 -8.91
N ASP A 666 14.20 -22.31 -8.01
CA ASP A 666 13.73 -21.81 -6.72
C ASP A 666 14.50 -22.50 -5.58
N ALA A 667 14.07 -22.32 -4.34
CA ALA A 667 14.67 -22.95 -3.17
C ALA A 667 14.65 -24.50 -3.21
N PHE A 668 13.82 -25.10 -4.06
CA PHE A 668 13.61 -26.57 -4.17
C PHE A 668 14.23 -27.17 -5.44
N GLY A 669 14.95 -26.38 -6.21
CA GLY A 669 15.67 -26.85 -7.37
C GLY A 669 15.24 -26.22 -8.71
N PRO A 670 15.62 -26.82 -9.83
CA PRO A 670 15.38 -26.23 -11.16
C PRO A 670 13.90 -26.01 -11.47
N VAL A 671 13.59 -24.87 -12.11
CA VAL A 671 12.26 -24.49 -12.58
C VAL A 671 12.38 -23.84 -13.94
N ASP A 672 11.54 -24.22 -14.90
CA ASP A 672 11.33 -23.42 -16.11
C ASP A 672 10.24 -22.38 -15.84
N TYR A 673 10.65 -21.12 -15.81
CA TYR A 673 9.74 -20.00 -15.60
C TYR A 673 9.10 -19.48 -16.89
N THR A 674 9.50 -20.01 -18.07
CA THR A 674 8.90 -19.60 -19.35
C THR A 674 7.41 -19.96 -19.39
N GLY A 675 6.58 -18.99 -19.71
CA GLY A 675 5.12 -19.14 -19.72
C GLY A 675 4.45 -19.09 -18.34
N LYS A 676 5.21 -18.87 -17.28
CA LYS A 676 4.65 -18.81 -15.91
C LYS A 676 4.04 -17.44 -15.60
N PRO A 677 2.99 -17.40 -14.75
CA PRO A 677 2.39 -16.14 -14.32
C PRO A 677 3.27 -15.37 -13.34
N PHE A 678 2.94 -14.10 -13.13
CA PHE A 678 3.49 -13.33 -12.00
C PHE A 678 2.91 -13.84 -10.69
N ALA A 679 3.66 -13.69 -9.60
CA ALA A 679 3.16 -13.96 -8.26
C ALA A 679 1.95 -13.06 -7.94
N TYR A 680 1.03 -13.55 -7.14
CA TYR A 680 -0.16 -12.83 -6.67
C TYR A 680 -1.04 -12.22 -7.78
N SER A 681 -1.10 -12.86 -8.95
CA SER A 681 -1.85 -12.38 -10.12
C SER A 681 -3.02 -13.31 -10.46
N PRO A 682 -4.20 -13.15 -9.82
CA PRO A 682 -5.38 -13.95 -10.15
C PRO A 682 -5.87 -13.60 -11.56
N HIS A 683 -6.35 -14.60 -12.32
CA HIS A 683 -6.91 -14.37 -13.65
C HIS A 683 -8.21 -13.55 -13.61
N TRP A 684 -8.99 -13.71 -12.55
CA TRP A 684 -10.23 -12.98 -12.37
C TRP A 684 -10.27 -12.37 -10.96
N SER A 685 -10.59 -11.11 -10.90
CA SER A 685 -11.04 -10.43 -9.70
C SER A 685 -12.32 -9.67 -9.98
N ALA A 686 -13.26 -9.69 -9.03
CA ALA A 686 -14.52 -8.97 -9.15
C ALA A 686 -14.95 -8.44 -7.78
N VAL A 687 -15.57 -7.28 -7.79
CA VAL A 687 -16.22 -6.67 -6.64
C VAL A 687 -17.64 -6.26 -7.03
N PHE A 688 -18.54 -6.31 -6.09
CA PHE A 688 -19.89 -5.76 -6.24
C PHE A 688 -20.35 -5.18 -4.93
N ASP A 689 -21.14 -4.13 -4.99
CA ASP A 689 -21.83 -3.55 -3.85
C ASP A 689 -23.20 -3.02 -4.25
N GLY A 690 -24.13 -2.98 -3.29
CA GLY A 690 -25.45 -2.44 -3.51
C GLY A 690 -26.09 -1.97 -2.22
N ASP A 691 -26.63 -0.75 -2.25
CA ASP A 691 -27.32 -0.10 -1.13
C ASP A 691 -28.74 0.28 -1.52
N TYR A 692 -29.69 -0.08 -0.68
CA TYR A 692 -31.09 0.32 -0.83
C TYR A 692 -31.55 1.15 0.38
N ARG A 693 -31.90 2.41 0.14
CA ARG A 693 -32.44 3.35 1.14
C ARG A 693 -33.96 3.33 1.14
N ILE A 694 -34.56 2.82 2.20
CA ILE A 694 -36.00 2.66 2.37
C ILE A 694 -36.51 3.71 3.36
N PRO A 695 -37.38 4.66 2.97
CA PRO A 695 -38.01 5.57 3.90
C PRO A 695 -38.93 4.81 4.85
N VAL A 696 -38.75 4.96 6.16
CA VAL A 696 -39.55 4.28 7.19
C VAL A 696 -40.34 5.24 8.08
N GLY A 697 -40.25 6.54 7.82
CA GLY A 697 -40.97 7.59 8.54
C GLY A 697 -40.51 8.99 8.14
N ASP A 698 -41.10 10.01 8.76
CA ASP A 698 -40.69 11.39 8.53
C ASP A 698 -39.26 11.60 9.06
N GLY A 699 -38.32 11.80 8.12
CA GLY A 699 -36.92 12.06 8.43
C GLY A 699 -36.08 10.86 8.85
N LEU A 700 -36.53 9.63 8.54
CA LEU A 700 -35.78 8.40 8.84
C LEU A 700 -35.77 7.46 7.63
N ASN A 701 -34.57 6.96 7.26
CA ASN A 701 -34.39 5.91 6.26
C ASN A 701 -33.77 4.66 6.92
N THR A 702 -34.17 3.48 6.43
CA THR A 702 -33.41 2.25 6.64
C THR A 702 -32.52 2.04 5.41
N VAL A 703 -31.24 1.76 5.63
CA VAL A 703 -30.30 1.35 4.56
C VAL A 703 -30.04 -0.13 4.72
N VAL A 704 -30.13 -0.87 3.66
CA VAL A 704 -29.77 -2.28 3.59
C VAL A 704 -28.73 -2.43 2.48
N GLY A 705 -27.56 -2.97 2.82
CA GLY A 705 -26.46 -3.14 1.87
C GLY A 705 -25.87 -4.53 1.87
N LEU A 706 -25.32 -4.89 0.72
CA LEU A 706 -24.58 -6.13 0.47
C LEU A 706 -23.40 -5.80 -0.40
N ASP A 707 -22.21 -6.25 -0.02
CA ASP A 707 -21.02 -6.17 -0.85
C ASP A 707 -20.28 -7.51 -0.89
N GLY A 708 -19.44 -7.69 -1.89
CA GLY A 708 -18.64 -8.90 -1.99
C GLY A 708 -17.49 -8.80 -2.96
N THR A 709 -16.50 -9.65 -2.72
CA THR A 709 -15.27 -9.75 -3.50
C THR A 709 -15.02 -11.19 -3.91
N TYR A 710 -14.66 -11.38 -5.17
CA TYR A 710 -14.21 -12.67 -5.72
C TYR A 710 -12.79 -12.55 -6.27
N ASN A 711 -11.93 -13.52 -5.94
CA ASN A 711 -10.62 -13.71 -6.58
C ASN A 711 -10.49 -15.16 -7.02
N SER A 712 -10.05 -15.37 -8.26
CA SER A 712 -9.68 -16.70 -8.76
C SER A 712 -8.37 -17.16 -8.10
N ALA A 713 -8.03 -18.43 -8.29
CA ALA A 713 -6.76 -18.96 -7.80
C ALA A 713 -5.56 -18.21 -8.39
N ALA A 714 -4.52 -18.04 -7.57
CA ALA A 714 -3.23 -17.47 -7.92
C ALA A 714 -2.11 -18.25 -7.23
N TYR A 715 -0.86 -17.86 -7.47
CA TYR A 715 0.28 -18.43 -6.77
C TYR A 715 1.06 -17.33 -6.05
N GLY A 716 1.56 -17.62 -4.85
CA GLY A 716 2.45 -16.71 -4.10
C GLY A 716 3.85 -16.60 -4.69
N ASP A 717 4.22 -17.52 -5.60
CA ASP A 717 5.50 -17.53 -6.31
C ASP A 717 5.33 -17.93 -7.78
N SER A 718 6.13 -17.33 -8.67
CA SER A 718 6.07 -17.60 -10.11
C SER A 718 6.55 -19.01 -10.53
N SER A 719 7.18 -19.79 -9.65
CA SER A 719 7.48 -21.22 -9.91
C SER A 719 6.22 -22.06 -10.07
N THR A 720 5.09 -21.58 -9.55
CA THR A 720 3.79 -22.27 -9.54
C THR A 720 3.79 -23.66 -8.86
N ARG A 721 4.69 -23.87 -7.90
CA ARG A 721 4.65 -25.10 -7.10
C ARG A 721 3.40 -25.17 -6.24
N ALA A 722 2.91 -26.38 -6.00
CA ALA A 722 1.66 -26.62 -5.27
C ALA A 722 1.58 -25.97 -3.88
N PRO A 723 2.64 -25.90 -3.06
CA PRO A 723 2.58 -25.22 -1.76
C PRO A 723 2.29 -23.72 -1.84
N TYR A 724 2.64 -23.05 -2.96
CA TYR A 724 2.38 -21.62 -3.18
C TYR A 724 0.97 -21.33 -3.72
N LEU A 725 0.12 -22.32 -3.89
CA LEU A 725 -1.23 -22.14 -4.45
C LEU A 725 -2.15 -21.42 -3.46
N LEU A 726 -2.58 -20.23 -3.83
CA LEU A 726 -3.71 -19.52 -3.22
C LEU A 726 -4.99 -19.95 -3.93
N LYS A 727 -5.91 -20.57 -3.20
CA LYS A 727 -7.18 -21.04 -3.77
C LYS A 727 -8.12 -19.87 -4.07
N ALA A 728 -9.00 -20.05 -5.05
CA ALA A 728 -10.07 -19.09 -5.30
C ALA A 728 -10.98 -18.94 -4.08
N TYR A 729 -11.48 -17.71 -3.85
CA TYR A 729 -12.37 -17.40 -2.75
C TYR A 729 -13.38 -16.31 -3.08
N THR A 730 -14.47 -16.31 -2.32
CA THR A 730 -15.47 -15.24 -2.31
C THR A 730 -15.72 -14.81 -0.88
N VAL A 731 -15.66 -13.50 -0.62
CA VAL A 731 -16.03 -12.91 0.66
C VAL A 731 -17.28 -12.09 0.46
N LEU A 732 -18.29 -12.28 1.32
CA LEU A 732 -19.55 -11.54 1.32
C LEU A 732 -19.69 -10.77 2.62
N ASN A 733 -20.17 -9.53 2.52
CA ASN A 733 -20.45 -8.66 3.64
C ASN A 733 -21.86 -8.10 3.52
N ALA A 734 -22.46 -7.71 4.64
CA ALA A 734 -23.79 -7.11 4.64
C ALA A 734 -23.92 -6.09 5.78
N HIS A 735 -24.80 -5.12 5.59
CA HIS A 735 -25.12 -4.17 6.64
C HIS A 735 -26.59 -3.75 6.61
N ILE A 736 -27.09 -3.33 7.76
CA ILE A 736 -28.39 -2.70 7.90
C ILE A 736 -28.26 -1.52 8.85
N GLY A 737 -28.72 -0.35 8.43
CA GLY A 737 -28.62 0.89 9.18
C GLY A 737 -29.90 1.70 9.23
N LEU A 738 -29.95 2.63 10.16
CA LEU A 738 -30.97 3.67 10.30
C LEU A 738 -30.28 5.02 10.14
N GLU A 739 -30.66 5.77 9.11
CA GLU A 739 -30.19 7.13 8.84
C GLU A 739 -31.26 8.14 9.20
N SER A 740 -30.95 9.09 10.09
CA SER A 740 -31.83 10.20 10.43
C SER A 740 -31.44 11.46 9.65
N HIS A 741 -32.43 12.26 9.23
CA HIS A 741 -32.20 13.57 8.61
C HIS A 741 -31.49 14.58 9.55
N ASN A 742 -31.39 14.26 10.83
CA ASN A 742 -30.64 15.05 11.82
C ASN A 742 -29.15 14.67 11.87
N GLY A 743 -28.64 13.96 10.88
CA GLY A 743 -27.23 13.60 10.74
C GLY A 743 -26.79 12.35 11.51
N TRP A 744 -27.66 11.65 12.22
CA TRP A 744 -27.33 10.41 12.95
C TRP A 744 -27.50 9.19 12.05
N THR A 745 -26.54 8.28 12.11
CA THR A 745 -26.61 6.94 11.50
C THR A 745 -26.20 5.88 12.51
N VAL A 746 -26.97 4.79 12.58
CA VAL A 746 -26.63 3.60 13.38
C VAL A 746 -26.70 2.40 12.46
N THR A 747 -25.61 1.64 12.33
CA THR A 747 -25.48 0.51 11.40
C THR A 747 -25.03 -0.75 12.13
N ALA A 748 -25.73 -1.86 11.95
CA ALA A 748 -25.23 -3.19 12.25
C ALA A 748 -24.61 -3.77 10.98
N TRP A 749 -23.41 -4.32 11.08
CA TRP A 749 -22.67 -4.82 9.94
C TRP A 749 -22.08 -6.22 10.21
N VAL A 750 -21.83 -6.95 9.14
CA VAL A 750 -21.16 -8.24 9.17
C VAL A 750 -20.19 -8.34 7.99
N HIS A 751 -18.92 -8.62 8.29
CA HIS A 751 -17.87 -8.92 7.33
C HIS A 751 -17.60 -10.42 7.29
N ASN A 752 -17.29 -10.93 6.09
CA ASN A 752 -17.10 -12.36 5.84
C ASN A 752 -18.29 -13.20 6.35
N LEU A 753 -19.50 -12.85 5.93
CA LEU A 753 -20.78 -13.44 6.38
C LEU A 753 -20.78 -14.98 6.29
N ALA A 754 -20.17 -15.54 5.26
CA ALA A 754 -20.06 -16.99 5.06
C ALA A 754 -18.92 -17.63 5.87
N ASN A 755 -18.16 -16.87 6.63
CA ASN A 755 -16.94 -17.30 7.31
C ASN A 755 -15.96 -18.02 6.37
N THR A 756 -15.84 -17.53 5.13
CA THR A 756 -14.94 -18.10 4.13
C THR A 756 -13.51 -18.11 4.64
N TYR A 757 -12.86 -19.27 4.64
CA TYR A 757 -11.46 -19.42 4.95
C TYR A 757 -10.63 -19.26 3.67
N TYR A 758 -9.74 -18.28 3.63
CA TYR A 758 -8.89 -17.99 2.49
C TYR A 758 -7.52 -17.48 2.94
N TRP A 759 -6.55 -17.54 2.04
CA TRP A 759 -5.20 -17.07 2.27
C TRP A 759 -4.93 -15.81 1.46
N THR A 760 -4.26 -14.86 2.08
CA THR A 760 -3.83 -13.60 1.45
C THR A 760 -2.39 -13.68 0.97
N SER A 761 -1.54 -14.46 1.65
CA SER A 761 -0.16 -14.71 1.22
C SER A 761 0.27 -16.14 1.55
N VAL A 762 1.28 -16.62 0.82
CA VAL A 762 2.02 -17.86 1.09
C VAL A 762 3.47 -17.61 0.75
N ASN A 763 4.36 -17.92 1.70
CA ASN A 763 5.79 -17.75 1.56
C ASN A 763 6.52 -18.99 2.07
N PHE A 764 7.81 -19.13 1.73
CA PHE A 764 8.69 -20.14 2.30
C PHE A 764 9.79 -19.44 3.08
N ALA A 765 9.88 -19.75 4.37
CA ALA A 765 10.91 -19.23 5.24
C ALA A 765 11.53 -20.39 6.04
N GLY A 766 12.84 -20.57 5.86
CA GLY A 766 13.60 -21.58 6.54
C GLY A 766 13.11 -23.01 6.29
N ASP A 767 12.41 -23.59 7.25
CA ASP A 767 11.93 -24.96 7.25
C ASP A 767 10.40 -25.09 7.05
N ALA A 768 9.73 -23.96 6.78
CA ALA A 768 8.27 -23.88 6.77
C ALA A 768 7.75 -23.14 5.55
N PHE A 769 6.64 -23.63 4.98
CA PHE A 769 5.73 -22.79 4.21
C PHE A 769 4.77 -22.13 5.18
N GLU A 770 4.73 -20.83 5.13
CA GLU A 770 3.85 -19.97 5.92
C GLU A 770 2.72 -19.45 5.08
N ARG A 771 1.60 -19.20 5.72
CA ARG A 771 0.44 -18.59 5.08
C ARG A 771 -0.21 -17.57 5.99
N THR A 772 -0.55 -16.43 5.44
CA THR A 772 -1.37 -15.43 6.11
C THR A 772 -2.83 -15.63 5.72
N THR A 773 -3.75 -15.61 6.70
CA THR A 773 -5.17 -15.84 6.46
C THR A 773 -5.95 -14.53 6.45
N GLY A 774 -7.05 -14.49 5.70
CA GLY A 774 -8.02 -13.43 5.83
C GLY A 774 -8.78 -13.48 7.16
N ILE A 775 -9.33 -12.34 7.57
CA ILE A 775 -10.09 -12.17 8.82
C ILE A 775 -11.32 -13.12 8.82
N PRO A 776 -11.64 -13.80 9.94
CA PRO A 776 -12.85 -14.61 10.05
C PRO A 776 -14.11 -13.77 10.01
N LEU A 777 -15.29 -14.44 10.03
CA LEU A 777 -16.56 -13.75 10.24
C LEU A 777 -16.41 -12.71 11.36
N ASN A 778 -16.65 -11.46 11.07
CA ASN A 778 -16.66 -10.36 12.01
C ASN A 778 -17.99 -9.60 11.90
N PHE A 779 -18.53 -9.12 13.02
CA PHE A 779 -19.74 -8.32 13.04
C PHE A 779 -19.67 -7.28 14.14
N GLY A 780 -20.39 -6.21 13.95
CA GLY A 780 -20.36 -5.10 14.89
C GLY A 780 -21.48 -4.09 14.69
N ILE A 781 -21.34 -3.01 15.43
CA ILE A 781 -22.23 -1.84 15.38
C ILE A 781 -21.35 -0.62 15.07
N ALA A 782 -21.84 0.22 14.17
CA ALA A 782 -21.29 1.53 13.87
C ALA A 782 -22.29 2.62 14.27
N VAL A 783 -21.78 3.73 14.78
CA VAL A 783 -22.56 4.94 15.06
C VAL A 783 -21.82 6.12 14.45
N SER A 784 -22.49 6.92 13.63
CA SER A 784 -21.94 8.15 13.08
C SER A 784 -22.88 9.33 13.25
N TYR A 785 -22.29 10.51 13.27
CA TYR A 785 -22.97 11.79 13.28
C TYR A 785 -22.24 12.78 12.40
N ARG A 786 -22.99 13.54 11.60
CA ARG A 786 -22.46 14.65 10.81
C ARG A 786 -23.40 15.85 10.88
N HIS A 787 -22.81 17.03 11.22
CA HIS A 787 -23.50 18.32 11.30
C HIS A 787 -23.11 19.22 10.14
#